data_80a43219b531f96f60d34e011e54e49a
#
_entry.id   80a43219b531f96f60d34e011e54e49a
#
_cell.length_a   1.000
_cell.length_b   1.000
_cell.length_c   1.000
_cell.angle_alpha   90.00
_cell.angle_beta   90.00
_cell.angle_gamma   90.00
#
_symmetry.space_group_name_H-M   'P 1'
#
loop_
_entity.id
_entity.type
_entity.pdbx_description
1 polymer ?
#
loop_
_entity_poly.entity_id
_entity_poly.type
_entity_poly.pdbx_seq_one_letter_code
_entity_poly.pdbx_strand_id
1 'polypeptide(L)'
;MNKLSKIVYIYLIVIFLILAGGAFALGKMLALTKNIKQSELFVDFNPALPSRILDIRGDLITEFSLDEKRELVNYGDISPNLIAALLAREDRLFYEHKGFRIKSILRAVIGQLTGRSLGGGSTITQQIAGLLYCDRTDKSVKRKIKELWWAIQMERRHSKDEIMMLYLNEAYFGGGTNGVSAASRFYFGHSASELTPAEAAILIIQLSNPTRYNPFNYPNRAKERQENVLEGMVGLGFLSKKEATESFEDYWANFDYTRIALSAWLTREDKARWFSEYVRREVADNMMYGTMNLYKDGYTVHTTCDLRHQEIADREFQKYIAIANDRVSASTSTSFSQAEQYSNLTSLLSLCFGIESLNVGEKQLKVKTHSYYRNELNNTIDVLALMCGIDNLKTLTKQSTAKMQEVLMERVVEGTFISIENETGYITALIGGSQYSETNQLIRATQSKLQVGSTIKPLIYSAAIDEKAITAATRLDDTPQVFESADGVQYIPNNYGGKWNGTVLVYKALPLSLNIPAIKTLELVGFDRAIDRISSLMGITDPVEIDRTFEKVYPLALGFSAVTPVQLLRAFAVFGNQGRAVDPIAVRAIENRDGITIMDPERDLRIEQRRRGAAMQVISPSNAFIMTEILKKTLTLGTLYGASSGGRKFDYKNEKTGKTFRMPMAAKSGTTQNWADSWTAIYSPYYSAVVWYGFDRGSYSLGTDNAGAALSGYVAANFMREVHKNKPFKDFVRPEKGVIMVDVCKKSGMIPSENCTDETITLPFLYGTEPTEVCTEHTAGIKLRDIGIDRMKGSGMAQGEEEIKIDLAPIEIDPSIFVDPPVDEERINETAEDEETSAESETEEEKKEEEDKTENPWI
;
A
#
# COMPACT_ATOMS: atom_id res chain seq x y z
N MET A 1 42.21 -56.04 29.96
CA MET A 1 41.95 -54.56 30.23
C MET A 1 40.75 -54.48 31.14
N ASN A 2 40.94 -53.94 32.34
CA ASN A 2 39.90 -53.76 33.34
C ASN A 2 38.83 -52.71 32.85
N LYS A 3 37.57 -52.86 33.26
CA LYS A 3 36.52 -51.93 32.93
C LYS A 3 36.93 -50.47 33.14
N LEU A 4 37.74 -50.18 34.13
CA LEU A 4 38.26 -48.86 34.46
C LEU A 4 39.17 -48.29 33.35
N SER A 5 40.05 -49.10 32.77
CA SER A 5 40.95 -48.67 31.69
C SER A 5 40.16 -48.36 30.41
N LYS A 6 39.10 -49.07 30.11
CA LYS A 6 38.24 -48.77 28.95
C LYS A 6 37.52 -47.41 29.11
N ILE A 7 37.05 -47.09 30.30
CA ILE A 7 36.41 -45.81 30.62
C ILE A 7 37.42 -44.66 30.48
N VAL A 8 38.64 -44.82 30.99
CA VAL A 8 39.70 -43.83 30.84
C VAL A 8 40.05 -43.59 29.34
N TYR A 9 40.13 -44.64 28.55
CA TYR A 9 40.39 -44.54 27.10
C TYR A 9 39.25 -43.81 26.35
N ILE A 10 38.01 -44.08 26.71
CA ILE A 10 36.84 -43.34 26.13
C ILE A 10 36.89 -41.85 26.51
N TYR A 11 37.20 -41.52 27.73
CA TYR A 11 37.39 -40.15 28.19
C TYR A 11 38.52 -39.42 27.42
N LEU A 12 39.68 -40.08 27.26
CA LEU A 12 40.80 -39.51 26.49
C LEU A 12 40.45 -39.30 25.01
N ILE A 13 39.68 -40.26 24.38
CA ILE A 13 39.23 -40.09 23.00
C ILE A 13 38.25 -38.92 22.90
N VAL A 14 37.29 -38.78 23.82
CA VAL A 14 36.33 -37.66 23.83
C VAL A 14 37.05 -36.35 24.03
N ILE A 15 38.03 -36.24 24.93
CA ILE A 15 38.84 -35.04 25.13
C ILE A 15 39.66 -34.74 23.87
N PHE A 16 40.26 -35.75 23.24
CA PHE A 16 41.01 -35.56 21.99
C PHE A 16 40.10 -35.09 20.85
N LEU A 17 38.89 -35.62 20.70
CA LEU A 17 37.96 -35.18 19.69
C LEU A 17 37.49 -33.75 19.93
N ILE A 18 37.25 -33.35 21.19
CA ILE A 18 36.92 -31.97 21.56
C ILE A 18 38.07 -31.02 21.22
N LEU A 19 39.30 -31.39 21.58
CA LEU A 19 40.48 -30.60 21.28
C LEU A 19 40.78 -30.49 19.76
N ALA A 20 40.63 -31.61 19.03
CA ALA A 20 40.80 -31.64 17.59
C ALA A 20 39.72 -30.82 16.87
N GLY A 21 38.44 -30.93 17.31
CA GLY A 21 37.36 -30.11 16.83
C GLY A 21 37.55 -28.63 17.13
N GLY A 22 38.05 -28.29 18.32
CA GLY A 22 38.41 -26.93 18.71
C GLY A 22 39.54 -26.34 17.87
N ALA A 23 40.60 -27.13 17.65
CA ALA A 23 41.72 -26.72 16.80
C ALA A 23 41.30 -26.53 15.32
N PHE A 24 40.45 -27.41 14.80
CA PHE A 24 39.88 -27.28 13.45
C PHE A 24 39.00 -26.02 13.33
N ALA A 25 38.14 -25.77 14.29
CA ALA A 25 37.31 -24.59 14.32
C ALA A 25 38.14 -23.30 14.40
N LEU A 26 39.18 -23.29 15.23
CA LEU A 26 40.12 -22.19 15.37
C LEU A 26 40.92 -21.97 14.06
N GLY A 27 41.42 -23.04 13.43
CA GLY A 27 42.11 -22.97 12.15
C GLY A 27 41.22 -22.42 11.03
N LYS A 28 39.94 -22.82 10.97
CA LYS A 28 38.98 -22.29 10.02
C LYS A 28 38.66 -20.84 10.30
N MET A 29 38.53 -20.46 11.57
CA MET A 29 38.34 -19.05 11.99
C MET A 29 39.53 -18.19 11.57
N LEU A 30 40.78 -18.63 11.80
CA LEU A 30 41.99 -17.93 11.38
C LEU A 30 42.11 -17.83 9.85
N ALA A 31 41.71 -18.86 9.12
CA ALA A 31 41.69 -18.83 7.65
C ALA A 31 40.67 -17.81 7.10
N LEU A 32 39.49 -17.68 7.73
CA LEU A 32 38.45 -16.71 7.34
C LEU A 32 38.88 -15.26 7.66
N THR A 33 39.79 -15.06 8.61
CA THR A 33 40.26 -13.73 9.01
C THR A 33 41.56 -13.32 8.30
N LYS A 34 42.24 -14.25 7.59
CA LYS A 34 43.55 -14.02 6.95
C LYS A 34 43.52 -12.88 5.91
N ASN A 35 42.41 -12.64 5.25
CA ASN A 35 42.30 -11.63 4.18
C ASN A 35 41.66 -10.29 4.67
N ILE A 36 41.51 -10.11 5.98
CA ILE A 36 41.00 -8.85 6.52
C ILE A 36 42.17 -7.87 6.60
N LYS A 37 42.18 -6.85 5.72
CA LYS A 37 43.17 -5.76 5.77
C LYS A 37 43.10 -5.07 7.12
N GLN A 38 44.22 -5.00 7.81
CA GLN A 38 44.26 -4.68 9.25
C GLN A 38 44.31 -3.19 9.59
N SER A 39 44.70 -2.30 8.69
CA SER A 39 45.14 -0.99 9.15
C SER A 39 44.58 0.22 8.39
N GLU A 40 44.16 0.06 7.17
CA GLU A 40 43.77 1.22 6.33
C GLU A 40 42.37 1.78 6.62
N LEU A 41 41.48 0.98 7.24
CA LEU A 41 40.11 1.40 7.54
C LEU A 41 39.98 2.35 8.74
N PHE A 42 41.02 2.53 9.54
CA PHE A 42 40.98 3.43 10.71
C PHE A 42 41.45 4.86 10.42
N VAL A 43 42.04 5.13 9.26
CA VAL A 43 42.78 6.40 9.01
C VAL A 43 42.09 7.31 7.99
N ASP A 44 41.25 6.79 7.12
CA ASP A 44 40.55 7.65 6.15
C ASP A 44 39.31 8.29 6.78
N PHE A 45 39.52 9.41 7.46
CA PHE A 45 38.49 10.38 7.77
C PHE A 45 38.04 11.06 6.44
N ASN A 46 37.22 10.37 5.68
CA ASN A 46 36.56 10.95 4.54
C ASN A 46 35.40 11.81 5.06
N PRO A 47 35.41 13.14 4.88
CA PRO A 47 34.30 13.99 5.33
C PRO A 47 33.02 13.49 4.67
N ALA A 48 31.98 13.38 5.48
CA ALA A 48 30.64 13.01 4.98
C ALA A 48 30.21 14.07 3.94
N LEU A 49 29.94 13.61 2.72
CA LEU A 49 29.37 14.42 1.67
C LEU A 49 27.90 13.99 1.46
N PRO A 50 26.98 14.96 1.33
CA PRO A 50 25.60 14.65 1.03
C PRO A 50 25.48 13.99 -0.33
N SER A 51 24.61 12.97 -0.44
CA SER A 51 24.26 12.42 -1.74
C SER A 51 23.08 13.20 -2.33
N ARG A 52 23.12 13.39 -3.65
CA ARG A 52 22.12 14.16 -4.39
C ARG A 52 21.20 13.26 -5.18
N ILE A 53 19.91 13.55 -5.15
CA ILE A 53 18.94 12.94 -6.06
C ILE A 53 18.54 13.98 -7.08
N LEU A 54 18.76 13.64 -8.34
CA LEU A 54 18.47 14.51 -9.48
C LEU A 54 17.28 13.98 -10.27
N ASP A 55 16.50 14.90 -10.83
CA ASP A 55 15.40 14.57 -11.74
C ASP A 55 15.94 14.17 -13.13
N ILE A 56 15.05 13.83 -14.05
CA ILE A 56 15.39 13.41 -15.42
C ILE A 56 16.19 14.46 -16.20
N ARG A 57 16.10 15.75 -15.83
CA ARG A 57 16.81 16.87 -16.46
C ARG A 57 18.09 17.23 -15.74
N GLY A 58 18.38 16.65 -14.60
CA GLY A 58 19.51 16.96 -13.74
C GLY A 58 19.19 18.04 -12.69
N ASP A 59 17.91 18.44 -12.55
CA ASP A 59 17.48 19.36 -11.49
C ASP A 59 17.49 18.65 -10.13
N LEU A 60 17.93 19.35 -9.08
CA LEU A 60 17.97 18.80 -7.73
C LEU A 60 16.56 18.57 -7.18
N ILE A 61 16.27 17.32 -6.82
CA ILE A 61 15.07 16.94 -6.09
C ILE A 61 15.32 17.14 -4.59
N THR A 62 16.38 16.52 -4.07
CA THR A 62 16.76 16.60 -2.65
C THR A 62 18.20 16.18 -2.44
N GLU A 63 18.76 16.56 -1.29
CA GLU A 63 20.05 16.08 -0.81
C GLU A 63 19.88 15.19 0.42
N PHE A 64 20.50 14.02 0.44
CA PHE A 64 20.65 13.21 1.64
C PHE A 64 21.90 13.66 2.38
N SER A 65 21.75 14.63 3.25
CA SER A 65 22.78 15.00 4.21
C SER A 65 22.44 14.41 5.56
N LEU A 66 23.46 14.05 6.31
CA LEU A 66 23.33 14.04 7.75
C LEU A 66 23.29 15.51 8.14
N ASP A 67 22.11 16.11 8.17
CA ASP A 67 21.93 17.44 8.77
C ASP A 67 22.09 17.32 10.27
N GLU A 68 23.31 16.98 10.65
CA GLU A 68 23.65 16.83 12.03
C GLU A 68 24.99 17.39 12.28
N LYS A 69 24.94 18.38 13.07
CA LYS A 69 25.90 18.49 14.14
C LYS A 69 25.93 17.14 14.86
N ARG A 70 26.72 16.15 14.33
CA ARG A 70 27.19 15.05 15.15
C ARG A 70 28.01 15.69 16.27
N GLU A 71 27.37 16.05 17.33
CA GLU A 71 28.07 16.30 18.57
C GLU A 71 28.53 14.94 19.06
N LEU A 72 29.80 14.64 18.77
CA LEU A 72 30.46 13.52 19.40
C LEU A 72 30.46 13.79 20.89
N VAL A 73 29.80 12.94 21.62
CA VAL A 73 29.71 13.06 23.09
C VAL A 73 30.89 12.33 23.68
N ASN A 74 31.60 12.96 24.61
CA ASN A 74 32.64 12.28 25.40
C ASN A 74 32.01 11.52 26.57
N TYR A 75 32.72 10.57 27.15
CA TYR A 75 32.17 9.72 28.24
C TYR A 75 31.66 10.53 29.44
N GLY A 76 32.30 11.66 29.74
CA GLY A 76 31.90 12.55 30.81
C GLY A 76 30.61 13.37 30.55
N ASP A 77 30.19 13.42 29.28
CA ASP A 77 29.05 14.22 28.84
C ASP A 77 27.75 13.38 28.69
N ILE A 78 27.76 12.12 29.21
CA ILE A 78 26.62 11.20 29.14
C ILE A 78 26.12 10.92 30.55
N SER A 79 24.77 10.90 30.68
CA SER A 79 24.15 10.51 31.92
C SER A 79 24.52 9.08 32.36
N PRO A 80 24.95 8.85 33.61
CA PRO A 80 25.18 7.51 34.13
C PRO A 80 23.96 6.57 33.99
N ASN A 81 22.76 7.14 33.98
CA ASN A 81 21.52 6.38 33.80
C ASN A 81 21.46 5.68 32.46
N LEU A 82 21.98 6.31 31.39
CA LEU A 82 22.01 5.69 30.05
C LEU A 82 22.96 4.51 29.99
N ILE A 83 24.15 4.65 30.60
CA ILE A 83 25.14 3.56 30.69
C ILE A 83 24.55 2.41 31.49
N ALA A 84 23.92 2.70 32.64
CA ALA A 84 23.23 1.70 33.45
C ALA A 84 22.09 0.97 32.68
N ALA A 85 21.27 1.70 31.96
CA ALA A 85 20.19 1.12 31.12
C ALA A 85 20.74 0.24 30.00
N LEU A 86 21.81 0.68 29.33
CA LEU A 86 22.47 -0.09 28.27
C LEU A 86 23.08 -1.38 28.81
N LEU A 87 23.79 -1.32 29.93
CA LEU A 87 24.35 -2.50 30.59
C LEU A 87 23.27 -3.47 31.05
N ALA A 88 22.19 -2.95 31.66
CA ALA A 88 21.11 -3.76 32.16
C ALA A 88 20.42 -4.56 31.06
N ARG A 89 20.30 -3.99 29.87
CA ARG A 89 19.60 -4.62 28.76
C ARG A 89 20.48 -5.41 27.83
N GLU A 90 21.60 -4.85 27.38
CA GLU A 90 22.38 -5.41 26.26
C GLU A 90 23.54 -6.27 26.75
N ASP A 91 24.29 -5.83 27.78
CA ASP A 91 25.49 -6.56 28.21
C ASP A 91 25.88 -6.31 29.67
N ARG A 92 25.27 -7.05 30.58
CA ARG A 92 25.45 -6.90 32.03
C ARG A 92 26.90 -7.09 32.52
N LEU A 93 27.73 -7.78 31.76
CA LEU A 93 29.11 -8.10 32.11
C LEU A 93 30.10 -7.42 31.15
N PHE A 94 29.71 -6.32 30.54
CA PHE A 94 30.52 -5.60 29.55
C PHE A 94 31.92 -5.31 30.04
N TYR A 95 32.08 -4.81 31.26
CA TYR A 95 33.38 -4.49 31.84
C TYR A 95 34.23 -5.69 32.26
N GLU A 96 33.64 -6.91 32.34
CA GLU A 96 34.32 -8.11 32.78
C GLU A 96 34.92 -8.96 31.65
N HIS A 97 34.30 -8.95 30.48
CA HIS A 97 34.74 -9.78 29.36
C HIS A 97 35.62 -9.04 28.36
N LYS A 98 36.35 -9.77 27.50
CA LYS A 98 37.25 -9.26 26.45
C LYS A 98 36.59 -9.39 25.07
N GLY A 99 35.44 -8.71 24.88
CA GLY A 99 34.74 -8.62 23.60
C GLY A 99 33.72 -9.75 23.31
N PHE A 100 33.81 -10.87 24.03
CA PHE A 100 32.88 -11.99 23.83
C PHE A 100 32.66 -12.82 25.09
N ARG A 101 31.59 -13.60 25.11
CA ARG A 101 31.24 -14.48 26.24
C ARG A 101 31.08 -15.89 25.74
N ILE A 102 31.94 -16.81 26.17
CA ILE A 102 31.93 -18.23 25.76
C ILE A 102 30.60 -18.88 26.10
N LYS A 103 30.03 -18.61 27.29
CA LYS A 103 28.70 -19.14 27.70
C LYS A 103 27.59 -18.70 26.75
N SER A 104 27.60 -17.47 26.25
CA SER A 104 26.60 -16.94 25.31
C SER A 104 26.75 -17.56 23.92
N ILE A 105 27.99 -17.78 23.46
CA ILE A 105 28.27 -18.46 22.19
C ILE A 105 27.77 -19.92 22.24
N LEU A 106 28.11 -20.64 23.31
CA LEU A 106 27.64 -22.03 23.49
C LEU A 106 26.11 -22.11 23.52
N ARG A 107 25.47 -21.20 24.23
CA ARG A 107 24.00 -21.13 24.28
C ARG A 107 23.40 -20.87 22.90
N ALA A 108 23.95 -19.96 22.12
CA ALA A 108 23.50 -19.65 20.77
C ALA A 108 23.66 -20.89 19.83
N VAL A 109 24.78 -21.61 19.94
CA VAL A 109 25.03 -22.85 19.17
C VAL A 109 24.02 -23.94 19.57
N ILE A 110 23.77 -24.12 20.86
CA ILE A 110 22.78 -25.08 21.35
C ILE A 110 21.37 -24.69 20.90
N GLY A 111 21.02 -23.40 20.97
CA GLY A 111 19.74 -22.88 20.47
C GLY A 111 19.54 -23.18 18.99
N GLN A 112 20.56 -22.96 18.17
CA GLN A 112 20.52 -23.25 16.73
C GLN A 112 20.41 -24.76 16.43
N LEU A 113 21.08 -25.61 17.21
CA LEU A 113 21.00 -27.08 17.07
C LEU A 113 19.66 -27.65 17.55
N THR A 114 19.04 -27.03 18.54
CA THR A 114 17.77 -27.50 19.12
C THR A 114 16.53 -26.82 18.52
N GLY A 115 16.73 -25.86 17.60
CA GLY A 115 15.62 -25.05 17.02
C GLY A 115 14.92 -24.13 18.03
N ARG A 116 15.49 -23.94 19.26
CA ARG A 116 14.92 -23.10 20.31
C ARG A 116 15.67 -21.76 20.42
N SER A 117 14.95 -20.66 20.50
CA SER A 117 15.53 -19.36 20.81
C SER A 117 15.92 -19.28 22.29
N LEU A 118 17.19 -19.41 22.60
CA LEU A 118 17.73 -19.36 23.97
C LEU A 118 18.19 -17.94 24.39
N GLY A 119 17.70 -16.89 23.70
CA GLY A 119 18.01 -15.49 23.99
C GLY A 119 19.25 -14.93 23.28
N GLY A 120 19.32 -13.61 23.13
CA GLY A 120 20.44 -12.87 22.49
C GLY A 120 21.75 -13.09 23.24
N GLY A 121 22.84 -13.24 22.50
CA GLY A 121 24.15 -13.56 23.06
C GLY A 121 25.28 -12.65 22.60
N SER A 122 25.00 -11.63 21.78
CA SER A 122 26.03 -10.70 21.30
C SER A 122 26.37 -9.66 22.37
N THR A 123 27.63 -9.36 22.55
CA THR A 123 28.13 -8.29 23.43
C THR A 123 28.01 -6.92 22.75
N ILE A 124 28.08 -5.82 23.52
CA ILE A 124 28.15 -4.45 22.99
C ILE A 124 29.30 -4.33 22.02
N THR A 125 30.47 -4.89 22.36
CA THR A 125 31.65 -4.87 21.47
C THR A 125 31.39 -5.61 20.16
N GLN A 126 30.68 -6.72 20.16
CA GLN A 126 30.29 -7.43 18.94
C GLN A 126 29.27 -6.63 18.12
N GLN A 127 28.35 -5.94 18.77
CA GLN A 127 27.35 -5.11 18.08
C GLN A 127 28.03 -3.94 17.36
N ILE A 128 28.91 -3.19 18.01
CA ILE A 128 29.64 -2.09 17.36
C ILE A 128 30.61 -2.60 16.29
N ALA A 129 31.29 -3.74 16.53
CA ALA A 129 32.14 -4.37 15.52
C ALA A 129 31.32 -4.79 14.27
N GLY A 130 30.11 -5.29 14.47
CA GLY A 130 29.18 -5.61 13.40
C GLY A 130 28.70 -4.37 12.66
N LEU A 131 28.50 -3.26 13.38
CA LEU A 131 28.03 -2.00 12.80
C LEU A 131 29.12 -1.32 11.94
N LEU A 132 30.36 -1.35 12.38
CA LEU A 132 31.48 -0.66 11.72
C LEU A 132 32.14 -1.49 10.60
N TYR A 133 32.22 -2.83 10.75
CA TYR A 133 33.11 -3.66 9.92
C TYR A 133 32.41 -4.84 9.22
N CYS A 134 31.10 -5.03 9.39
CA CYS A 134 30.40 -6.14 8.79
C CYS A 134 29.13 -5.68 8.08
N ASP A 135 28.81 -6.31 6.96
CA ASP A 135 27.52 -6.16 6.30
C ASP A 135 26.40 -6.78 7.16
N ARG A 136 25.47 -5.94 7.60
CA ARG A 136 24.35 -6.37 8.48
C ARG A 136 23.28 -7.18 7.73
N THR A 137 23.25 -7.10 6.40
CA THR A 137 22.31 -7.86 5.56
C THR A 137 22.72 -9.33 5.44
N ASP A 138 24.02 -9.63 5.58
CA ASP A 138 24.53 -11.01 5.59
C ASP A 138 24.21 -11.72 6.92
N LYS A 139 23.24 -12.61 6.93
CA LYS A 139 22.85 -13.45 8.10
C LYS A 139 23.73 -14.69 8.28
N SER A 140 24.86 -14.80 7.60
CA SER A 140 25.71 -16.01 7.62
C SER A 140 26.51 -16.17 8.92
N VAL A 141 26.84 -17.41 9.23
CA VAL A 141 27.79 -17.73 10.31
C VAL A 141 29.17 -17.08 10.05
N LYS A 142 29.53 -16.91 8.78
CA LYS A 142 30.79 -16.25 8.37
C LYS A 142 30.85 -14.80 8.86
N ARG A 143 29.71 -14.06 8.76
CA ARG A 143 29.59 -12.70 9.31
C ARG A 143 29.79 -12.70 10.84
N LYS A 144 29.18 -13.64 11.57
CA LYS A 144 29.34 -13.73 13.04
C LYS A 144 30.79 -14.01 13.47
N ILE A 145 31.54 -14.78 12.68
CA ILE A 145 32.98 -15.01 12.92
C ILE A 145 33.75 -13.73 12.69
N LYS A 146 33.47 -12.95 11.64
CA LYS A 146 34.09 -11.65 11.39
C LYS A 146 33.78 -10.64 12.52
N GLU A 147 32.53 -10.54 12.96
CA GLU A 147 32.12 -9.71 14.10
C GLU A 147 32.94 -10.06 15.36
N LEU A 148 33.07 -11.36 15.68
CA LEU A 148 33.82 -11.82 16.82
C LEU A 148 35.30 -11.44 16.72
N TRP A 149 35.91 -11.61 15.53
CA TRP A 149 37.30 -11.25 15.29
C TRP A 149 37.53 -9.76 15.47
N TRP A 150 36.69 -8.92 14.88
CA TRP A 150 36.73 -7.46 15.04
C TRP A 150 36.49 -7.01 16.47
N ALA A 151 35.56 -7.63 17.18
CA ALA A 151 35.34 -7.36 18.60
C ALA A 151 36.59 -7.62 19.45
N ILE A 152 37.33 -8.71 19.18
CA ILE A 152 38.59 -9.00 19.84
C ILE A 152 39.66 -7.95 19.48
N GLN A 153 39.69 -7.48 18.22
CA GLN A 153 40.67 -6.45 17.81
C GLN A 153 40.37 -5.10 18.45
N MET A 154 39.08 -4.74 18.58
CA MET A 154 38.63 -3.51 19.26
C MET A 154 39.06 -3.53 20.73
N GLU A 155 38.78 -4.59 21.47
CA GLU A 155 39.14 -4.74 22.89
C GLU A 155 40.65 -4.73 23.14
N ARG A 156 41.48 -5.02 22.14
CA ARG A 156 42.92 -4.96 22.24
C ARG A 156 43.47 -3.54 22.02
N ARG A 157 42.70 -2.67 21.38
CA ARG A 157 43.15 -1.33 20.96
C ARG A 157 42.45 -0.20 21.70
N HIS A 158 41.25 -0.43 22.20
CA HIS A 158 40.40 0.56 22.83
C HIS A 158 40.05 0.13 24.27
N SER A 159 39.93 1.11 25.12
CA SER A 159 39.40 0.94 26.47
C SER A 159 37.88 0.61 26.38
N LYS A 160 37.32 0.10 27.47
CA LYS A 160 35.88 -0.16 27.56
C LYS A 160 35.05 1.09 27.36
N ASP A 161 35.50 2.20 27.91
CA ASP A 161 34.78 3.48 27.79
C ASP A 161 34.84 4.03 26.37
N GLU A 162 35.95 3.88 25.66
CA GLU A 162 36.04 4.22 24.24
C GLU A 162 35.13 3.35 23.37
N ILE A 163 35.01 2.03 23.64
CA ILE A 163 34.11 1.13 22.95
C ILE A 163 32.65 1.51 23.21
N MET A 164 32.32 1.85 24.46
CA MET A 164 31.01 2.32 24.85
C MET A 164 30.64 3.61 24.10
N MET A 165 31.57 4.55 24.05
CA MET A 165 31.42 5.80 23.33
C MET A 165 31.21 5.63 21.84
N LEU A 166 32.03 4.79 21.20
CA LEU A 166 31.84 4.44 19.80
C LEU A 166 30.46 3.88 19.55
N TYR A 167 30.00 2.98 20.44
CA TYR A 167 28.66 2.40 20.31
C TYR A 167 27.56 3.47 20.44
N LEU A 168 27.59 4.30 21.45
CA LEU A 168 26.57 5.32 21.70
C LEU A 168 26.56 6.45 20.65
N ASN A 169 27.71 6.75 20.05
CA ASN A 169 27.82 7.74 18.99
C ASN A 169 27.40 7.20 17.59
N GLU A 170 27.49 5.87 17.37
CA GLU A 170 27.21 5.27 16.06
C GLU A 170 25.85 4.56 15.98
N ALA A 171 25.26 4.20 17.12
CA ALA A 171 24.00 3.45 17.14
C ALA A 171 22.82 4.27 16.61
N TYR A 172 21.91 3.59 15.89
CA TYR A 172 20.67 4.18 15.41
C TYR A 172 19.57 4.05 16.46
N PHE A 173 19.00 5.18 16.85
CA PHE A 173 17.94 5.26 17.88
C PHE A 173 16.53 5.48 17.31
N GLY A 174 16.34 5.43 16.00
CA GLY A 174 15.05 5.73 15.39
C GLY A 174 14.85 7.22 15.10
N GLY A 175 13.72 7.57 14.45
CA GLY A 175 13.41 8.96 14.14
C GLY A 175 14.43 9.68 13.23
N GLY A 176 15.26 8.93 12.49
CA GLY A 176 16.34 9.49 11.70
C GLY A 176 17.57 9.88 12.52
N THR A 177 17.66 9.50 13.82
CA THR A 177 18.75 9.90 14.70
C THR A 177 19.83 8.82 14.84
N ASN A 178 21.08 9.18 14.50
CA ASN A 178 22.28 8.39 14.78
C ASN A 178 23.07 9.07 15.90
N GLY A 179 23.44 8.31 16.91
CA GLY A 179 24.13 8.82 18.09
C GLY A 179 23.17 9.32 19.18
N VAL A 180 23.65 9.19 20.41
CA VAL A 180 22.85 9.47 21.60
C VAL A 180 22.52 10.94 21.79
N SER A 181 23.41 11.86 21.38
CA SER A 181 23.16 13.31 21.51
C SER A 181 21.96 13.75 20.65
N ALA A 182 21.97 13.34 19.38
CA ALA A 182 20.87 13.61 18.45
C ALA A 182 19.57 12.96 18.93
N ALA A 183 19.65 11.72 19.43
CA ALA A 183 18.51 11.00 19.95
C ALA A 183 17.92 11.69 21.20
N SER A 184 18.73 12.11 22.17
CA SER A 184 18.27 12.82 23.37
C SER A 184 17.52 14.11 23.01
N ARG A 185 18.09 14.93 22.14
CA ARG A 185 17.43 16.15 21.65
C ARG A 185 16.15 15.88 20.90
N PHE A 186 16.16 14.81 20.09
CA PHE A 186 14.97 14.42 19.32
C PHE A 186 13.83 13.93 20.20
N TYR A 187 14.10 13.02 21.13
CA TYR A 187 13.04 12.44 21.96
C TYR A 187 12.61 13.35 23.12
N PHE A 188 13.55 14.10 23.72
CA PHE A 188 13.29 14.81 24.97
C PHE A 188 13.58 16.32 24.93
N GLY A 189 14.34 16.80 23.92
CA GLY A 189 14.63 18.22 23.72
C GLY A 189 15.81 18.75 24.55
N HIS A 190 16.55 17.88 25.27
CA HIS A 190 17.67 18.27 26.13
C HIS A 190 18.92 17.41 25.89
N SER A 191 20.02 17.72 26.59
CA SER A 191 21.31 17.04 26.46
C SER A 191 21.28 15.60 26.95
N ALA A 192 22.12 14.74 26.38
CA ALA A 192 22.32 13.35 26.83
C ALA A 192 22.92 13.24 28.25
N SER A 193 23.53 14.31 28.78
CA SER A 193 24.01 14.39 30.17
C SER A 193 22.86 14.49 31.22
N GLU A 194 21.69 14.94 30.76
CA GLU A 194 20.55 15.22 31.62
C GLU A 194 19.49 14.10 31.64
N LEU A 195 19.75 13.00 30.97
CA LEU A 195 18.80 11.89 30.83
C LEU A 195 18.42 11.28 32.19
N THR A 196 17.13 11.28 32.51
CA THR A 196 16.54 10.56 33.63
C THR A 196 16.61 9.03 33.41
N PRO A 197 16.41 8.19 34.45
CA PRO A 197 16.34 6.74 34.29
C PRO A 197 15.28 6.28 33.27
N ALA A 198 14.11 6.89 33.31
CA ALA A 198 13.02 6.57 32.38
C ALA A 198 13.36 6.95 30.95
N GLU A 199 13.91 8.12 30.68
CA GLU A 199 14.33 8.56 29.35
C GLU A 199 15.47 7.70 28.81
N ALA A 200 16.46 7.37 29.64
CA ALA A 200 17.52 6.45 29.29
C ALA A 200 16.96 5.09 28.86
N ALA A 201 16.00 4.54 29.59
CA ALA A 201 15.35 3.28 29.23
C ALA A 201 14.57 3.40 27.89
N ILE A 202 13.89 4.52 27.60
CA ILE A 202 13.24 4.79 26.31
C ILE A 202 14.26 4.78 25.17
N LEU A 203 15.43 5.41 25.31
CA LEU A 203 16.47 5.35 24.25
C LEU A 203 16.97 3.94 24.04
N ILE A 204 17.19 3.19 25.09
CA ILE A 204 17.76 1.83 24.98
C ILE A 204 16.79 0.85 24.31
N ILE A 205 15.50 0.98 24.50
CA ILE A 205 14.55 0.12 23.78
C ILE A 205 14.53 0.39 22.27
N GLN A 206 14.87 1.62 21.81
CA GLN A 206 14.95 1.95 20.39
C GLN A 206 16.04 1.14 19.67
N LEU A 207 17.14 0.80 20.32
CA LEU A 207 18.24 0.03 19.74
C LEU A 207 17.80 -1.34 19.20
N SER A 208 16.77 -1.91 19.78
CA SER A 208 16.26 -3.23 19.36
C SER A 208 15.29 -3.16 18.19
N ASN A 209 14.35 -2.24 18.21
CA ASN A 209 13.41 -2.01 17.11
C ASN A 209 12.76 -0.63 17.24
N PRO A 210 13.35 0.39 16.63
CA PRO A 210 12.86 1.77 16.75
C PRO A 210 11.46 1.99 16.15
N THR A 211 11.10 1.23 15.13
CA THR A 211 9.77 1.34 14.52
C THR A 211 8.67 0.80 15.44
N ARG A 212 8.95 -0.29 16.18
CA ARG A 212 7.97 -0.96 17.01
C ARG A 212 7.81 -0.33 18.40
N TYR A 213 8.89 0.27 18.92
CA TYR A 213 8.95 0.79 20.29
C TYR A 213 9.07 2.31 20.38
N ASN A 214 8.76 3.01 19.26
CA ASN A 214 8.70 4.48 19.27
C ASN A 214 7.60 4.93 20.24
N PRO A 215 7.92 5.74 21.27
CA PRO A 215 6.97 6.13 22.31
C PRO A 215 5.86 7.04 21.77
N PHE A 216 6.12 7.81 20.72
CA PHE A 216 5.12 8.69 20.11
C PHE A 216 4.08 7.91 19.29
N ASN A 217 4.49 6.80 18.66
CA ASN A 217 3.62 5.99 17.80
C ASN A 217 2.94 4.85 18.58
N TYR A 218 3.67 4.22 19.51
CA TYR A 218 3.23 3.04 20.25
C TYR A 218 3.53 3.16 21.75
N PRO A 219 2.91 4.14 22.48
CA PRO A 219 3.23 4.42 23.88
C PRO A 219 3.07 3.19 24.81
N ASN A 220 2.05 2.37 24.58
CA ASN A 220 1.83 1.18 25.41
C ASN A 220 2.93 0.12 25.28
N ARG A 221 3.40 -0.11 24.05
CA ARG A 221 4.52 -1.03 23.79
C ARG A 221 5.84 -0.48 24.35
N ALA A 222 6.01 0.84 24.26
CA ALA A 222 7.17 1.51 24.84
C ALA A 222 7.16 1.40 26.38
N LYS A 223 6.01 1.58 27.04
CA LYS A 223 5.84 1.39 28.49
C LYS A 223 6.29 0.03 28.95
N GLU A 224 5.70 -1.03 28.38
CA GLU A 224 6.03 -2.41 28.75
C GLU A 224 7.53 -2.71 28.63
N ARG A 225 8.16 -2.24 27.54
CA ARG A 225 9.58 -2.48 27.35
C ARG A 225 10.47 -1.61 28.22
N GLN A 226 10.06 -0.39 28.52
CA GLN A 226 10.74 0.50 29.44
C GLN A 226 10.75 -0.06 30.85
N GLU A 227 9.62 -0.57 31.34
CA GLU A 227 9.53 -1.24 32.66
C GLU A 227 10.54 -2.38 32.77
N ASN A 228 10.63 -3.24 31.75
CA ASN A 228 11.61 -4.34 31.72
C ASN A 228 13.07 -3.85 31.83
N VAL A 229 13.39 -2.68 31.24
CA VAL A 229 14.75 -2.10 31.35
C VAL A 229 14.98 -1.55 32.75
N LEU A 230 14.03 -0.81 33.28
CA LEU A 230 14.10 -0.26 34.65
C LEU A 230 14.20 -1.37 35.71
N GLU A 231 13.41 -2.45 35.58
CA GLU A 231 13.54 -3.64 36.44
C GLU A 231 14.95 -4.28 36.33
N GLY A 232 15.51 -4.31 35.09
CA GLY A 232 16.86 -4.77 34.88
C GLY A 232 17.90 -3.91 35.60
N MET A 233 17.71 -2.57 35.61
CA MET A 233 18.59 -1.63 36.31
C MET A 233 18.49 -1.82 37.82
N VAL A 234 17.27 -2.01 38.33
CA VAL A 234 17.06 -2.35 39.77
C VAL A 234 17.72 -3.68 40.14
N GLY A 235 17.56 -4.69 39.30
CA GLY A 235 18.15 -6.02 39.52
C GLY A 235 19.68 -6.05 39.55
N LEU A 236 20.33 -5.04 38.94
CA LEU A 236 21.79 -4.83 38.96
C LEU A 236 22.24 -3.84 40.01
N GLY A 237 21.32 -3.27 40.80
CA GLY A 237 21.64 -2.33 41.85
C GLY A 237 22.01 -0.92 41.37
N PHE A 238 21.69 -0.53 40.15
CA PHE A 238 21.91 0.82 39.61
C PHE A 238 20.85 1.80 40.14
N LEU A 239 19.65 1.30 40.44
CA LEU A 239 18.51 2.07 40.95
C LEU A 239 17.84 1.31 42.07
N SER A 240 17.23 2.04 43.00
CA SER A 240 16.23 1.47 43.89
C SER A 240 14.89 1.28 43.17
N LYS A 241 14.06 0.36 43.67
CA LYS A 241 12.72 0.13 43.12
C LYS A 241 11.87 1.40 43.16
N LYS A 242 12.03 2.22 44.22
CA LYS A 242 11.31 3.46 44.39
C LYS A 242 11.67 4.48 43.33
N GLU A 243 12.96 4.73 43.10
CA GLU A 243 13.46 5.65 42.07
C GLU A 243 13.02 5.19 40.65
N ALA A 244 13.04 3.88 40.32
CA ALA A 244 12.58 3.35 39.08
C ALA A 244 11.08 3.65 38.83
N THR A 245 10.25 3.43 39.88
CA THR A 245 8.81 3.68 39.80
C THR A 245 8.50 5.17 39.66
N GLU A 246 9.10 6.01 40.48
CA GLU A 246 8.92 7.48 40.47
C GLU A 246 9.35 8.06 39.12
N SER A 247 10.49 7.66 38.59
CA SER A 247 10.97 8.12 37.27
C SER A 247 10.06 7.67 36.14
N PHE A 248 9.53 6.44 36.19
CA PHE A 248 8.59 5.94 35.19
C PHE A 248 7.27 6.70 35.19
N GLU A 249 6.67 6.89 36.39
CA GLU A 249 5.40 7.60 36.58
C GLU A 249 5.53 9.06 36.15
N ASP A 250 6.60 9.74 36.56
CA ASP A 250 6.87 11.14 36.19
C ASP A 250 7.03 11.32 34.68
N TYR A 251 7.78 10.43 34.02
CA TYR A 251 7.95 10.47 32.58
C TYR A 251 6.61 10.38 31.83
N TRP A 252 5.75 9.41 32.17
CA TRP A 252 4.48 9.22 31.49
C TRP A 252 3.39 10.21 31.90
N ALA A 253 3.49 10.78 33.10
CA ALA A 253 2.61 11.88 33.52
C ALA A 253 2.86 13.14 32.68
N ASN A 254 4.12 13.42 32.34
CA ASN A 254 4.51 14.60 31.59
C ASN A 254 4.62 14.33 30.07
N PHE A 255 4.38 13.08 29.62
CA PHE A 255 4.52 12.71 28.22
C PHE A 255 3.47 13.39 27.33
N ASP A 256 3.93 14.05 26.27
CA ASP A 256 3.04 14.68 25.29
C ASP A 256 2.57 13.65 24.26
N TYR A 257 1.39 13.10 24.48
CA TYR A 257 0.73 12.15 23.59
C TYR A 257 0.27 12.77 22.26
N THR A 258 0.31 14.09 22.11
CA THR A 258 -0.08 14.80 20.88
C THR A 258 1.13 15.08 19.99
N ARG A 259 2.33 14.90 20.51
CA ARG A 259 3.57 15.13 19.78
C ARG A 259 3.73 14.05 18.71
N ILE A 260 3.78 14.49 17.48
CA ILE A 260 4.21 13.67 16.34
C ILE A 260 5.72 13.88 16.22
N ALA A 261 6.48 12.79 16.26
CA ALA A 261 7.91 12.86 16.03
C ALA A 261 8.16 13.27 14.56
N LEU A 262 8.52 14.53 14.35
CA LEU A 262 9.03 15.01 13.09
C LEU A 262 10.50 14.56 13.00
N SER A 263 10.80 13.61 12.13
CA SER A 263 12.18 13.23 11.84
C SER A 263 12.97 14.44 11.32
N ALA A 264 14.24 14.54 11.70
CA ALA A 264 15.16 15.51 11.10
C ALA A 264 15.15 15.42 9.57
N TRP A 265 14.91 14.21 9.04
CA TRP A 265 14.72 13.93 7.64
C TRP A 265 13.48 14.61 7.03
N LEU A 266 12.39 14.82 7.79
CA LEU A 266 11.17 15.52 7.33
C LEU A 266 11.35 17.06 7.26
N THR A 267 12.33 17.62 7.90
CA THR A 267 12.61 19.07 7.86
C THR A 267 13.44 19.51 6.66
N ARG A 268 14.02 18.54 5.90
CA ARG A 268 14.80 18.84 4.70
C ARG A 268 13.88 19.35 3.57
N GLU A 269 14.41 20.21 2.74
CA GLU A 269 13.76 20.61 1.50
C GLU A 269 13.78 19.43 0.52
N ASP A 270 12.61 18.93 0.17
CA ASP A 270 12.44 17.80 -0.74
C ASP A 270 11.23 18.07 -1.63
N LYS A 271 11.49 18.20 -2.93
CA LYS A 271 10.47 18.56 -3.94
C LYS A 271 9.61 17.37 -4.34
N ALA A 272 9.99 16.14 -3.98
CA ALA A 272 9.29 14.92 -4.37
C ALA A 272 9.43 13.82 -3.29
N ARG A 273 9.00 14.10 -2.06
CA ARG A 273 9.27 13.27 -0.86
C ARG A 273 8.96 11.78 -1.02
N TRP A 274 7.82 11.45 -1.62
CA TRP A 274 7.43 10.06 -1.87
C TRP A 274 8.34 9.38 -2.88
N PHE A 275 8.69 10.09 -3.94
CA PHE A 275 9.61 9.58 -4.96
C PHE A 275 11.02 9.42 -4.40
N SER A 276 11.52 10.41 -3.66
CA SER A 276 12.83 10.36 -3.01
C SER A 276 12.96 9.20 -2.04
N GLU A 277 11.90 8.93 -1.26
CA GLU A 277 11.88 7.79 -0.33
C GLU A 277 11.83 6.45 -1.07
N TYR A 278 11.07 6.38 -2.17
CA TYR A 278 11.08 5.19 -3.02
C TYR A 278 12.49 4.92 -3.57
N VAL A 279 13.14 5.94 -4.13
CA VAL A 279 14.51 5.85 -4.65
C VAL A 279 15.50 5.48 -3.53
N ARG A 280 15.37 6.09 -2.35
CA ARG A 280 16.23 5.77 -1.20
C ARG A 280 16.16 4.28 -0.85
N ARG A 281 14.95 3.72 -0.77
CA ARG A 281 14.77 2.28 -0.47
C ARG A 281 15.30 1.42 -1.60
N GLU A 282 14.98 1.78 -2.84
CA GLU A 282 15.45 1.03 -4.01
C GLU A 282 16.99 0.98 -4.06
N VAL A 283 17.65 2.11 -3.83
CA VAL A 283 19.11 2.19 -3.84
C VAL A 283 19.72 1.52 -2.62
N ALA A 284 19.25 1.84 -1.41
CA ALA A 284 19.87 1.35 -0.18
C ALA A 284 19.63 -0.14 0.06
N ASP A 285 18.39 -0.61 -0.17
CA ASP A 285 17.96 -1.94 0.23
C ASP A 285 18.16 -2.96 -0.91
N ASN A 286 17.83 -2.59 -2.15
CA ASN A 286 17.81 -3.51 -3.30
C ASN A 286 19.10 -3.46 -4.15
N MET A 287 19.69 -2.27 -4.35
CA MET A 287 20.85 -2.14 -5.22
C MET A 287 22.18 -2.23 -4.47
N MET A 288 22.29 -1.58 -3.32
CA MET A 288 23.54 -1.49 -2.56
C MET A 288 23.64 -2.48 -1.39
N TYR A 289 22.58 -3.21 -1.08
CA TYR A 289 22.51 -4.20 0.00
C TYR A 289 23.08 -3.70 1.34
N GLY A 290 22.88 -2.39 1.65
CA GLY A 290 23.39 -1.77 2.86
C GLY A 290 24.92 -1.59 2.92
N THR A 291 25.67 -1.84 1.82
CA THR A 291 27.12 -1.69 1.79
C THR A 291 27.58 -0.25 1.63
N MET A 292 26.72 0.62 1.15
CA MET A 292 26.99 2.03 0.86
C MET A 292 26.06 2.93 1.66
N ASN A 293 26.54 4.12 2.03
CA ASN A 293 25.80 5.05 2.85
C ASN A 293 25.42 6.31 2.06
N LEU A 294 24.16 6.40 1.63
CA LEU A 294 23.64 7.56 0.91
C LEU A 294 23.81 8.90 1.65
N TYR A 295 23.99 8.87 2.97
CA TYR A 295 24.09 10.08 3.78
C TYR A 295 25.53 10.59 3.95
N LYS A 296 26.54 9.75 3.63
CA LYS A 296 27.95 10.07 3.92
C LYS A 296 28.86 10.04 2.70
N ASP A 297 28.52 9.24 1.69
CA ASP A 297 29.49 8.85 0.67
C ASP A 297 29.45 9.76 -0.56
N GLY A 298 28.49 10.70 -0.62
CA GLY A 298 28.42 11.74 -1.66
C GLY A 298 28.07 11.21 -3.05
N TYR A 299 27.08 10.31 -3.13
CA TYR A 299 26.59 9.79 -4.40
C TYR A 299 25.73 10.80 -5.15
N THR A 300 25.74 10.72 -6.47
CA THR A 300 24.76 11.38 -7.34
C THR A 300 23.85 10.31 -7.96
N VAL A 301 22.59 10.34 -7.59
CA VAL A 301 21.57 9.42 -8.10
C VAL A 301 20.75 10.11 -9.19
N HIS A 302 20.91 9.67 -10.42
CA HIS A 302 20.13 10.12 -11.57
C HIS A 302 18.85 9.34 -11.65
N THR A 303 17.71 10.04 -11.56
CA THR A 303 16.40 9.40 -11.53
C THR A 303 15.59 9.63 -12.82
N THR A 304 14.44 8.96 -12.90
CA THR A 304 13.46 9.13 -13.97
C THR A 304 12.36 10.12 -13.62
N CYS A 305 12.35 10.66 -12.39
CA CYS A 305 11.37 11.66 -11.96
C CYS A 305 11.39 12.88 -12.87
N ASP A 306 10.24 13.32 -13.34
CA ASP A 306 10.05 14.65 -13.93
C ASP A 306 9.40 15.54 -12.87
N LEU A 307 10.15 16.50 -12.31
CA LEU A 307 9.65 17.39 -11.26
C LEU A 307 8.37 18.16 -11.65
N ARG A 308 8.18 18.44 -12.96
CA ARG A 308 6.95 19.09 -13.43
C ARG A 308 5.76 18.12 -13.35
N HIS A 309 5.97 16.85 -13.72
CA HIS A 309 4.95 15.82 -13.59
C HIS A 309 4.61 15.57 -12.12
N GLN A 310 5.63 15.54 -11.26
CA GLN A 310 5.46 15.35 -9.82
C GLN A 310 4.65 16.50 -9.19
N GLU A 311 4.98 17.75 -9.52
CA GLU A 311 4.27 18.93 -9.02
C GLU A 311 2.80 18.95 -9.45
N ILE A 312 2.53 18.59 -10.71
CA ILE A 312 1.15 18.49 -11.22
C ILE A 312 0.40 17.37 -10.47
N ALA A 313 1.04 16.21 -10.30
CA ALA A 313 0.46 15.09 -9.60
C ALA A 313 0.15 15.45 -8.14
N ASP A 314 1.10 16.01 -7.41
CA ASP A 314 0.94 16.43 -6.01
C ASP A 314 -0.20 17.44 -5.85
N ARG A 315 -0.24 18.48 -6.70
CA ARG A 315 -1.28 19.50 -6.65
C ARG A 315 -2.68 18.92 -6.86
N GLU A 316 -2.86 18.13 -7.92
CA GLU A 316 -4.16 17.54 -8.23
C GLU A 316 -4.55 16.47 -7.19
N PHE A 317 -3.60 15.67 -6.75
CA PHE A 317 -3.83 14.64 -5.75
C PHE A 317 -4.26 15.23 -4.40
N GLN A 318 -3.53 16.24 -3.89
CA GLN A 318 -3.84 16.89 -2.61
C GLN A 318 -5.19 17.62 -2.64
N LYS A 319 -5.53 18.24 -3.77
CA LYS A 319 -6.84 18.86 -3.95
C LYS A 319 -7.99 17.87 -3.77
N TYR A 320 -7.90 16.69 -4.39
CA TYR A 320 -8.99 15.73 -4.35
C TYR A 320 -9.00 14.87 -3.09
N ILE A 321 -7.87 14.68 -2.42
CA ILE A 321 -7.85 14.03 -1.11
C ILE A 321 -8.52 14.91 -0.04
N ALA A 322 -8.31 16.23 -0.11
CA ALA A 322 -9.02 17.17 0.76
C ALA A 322 -10.54 17.09 0.54
N ILE A 323 -11.00 17.11 -0.71
CA ILE A 323 -12.42 16.93 -1.06
C ILE A 323 -12.96 15.60 -0.54
N ALA A 324 -12.19 14.51 -0.65
CA ALA A 324 -12.59 13.20 -0.16
C ALA A 324 -12.76 13.18 1.37
N ASN A 325 -11.79 13.74 2.09
CA ASN A 325 -11.88 13.85 3.56
C ASN A 325 -13.06 14.73 4.01
N ASP A 326 -13.30 15.86 3.35
CA ASP A 326 -14.43 16.75 3.64
C ASP A 326 -15.77 16.01 3.44
N ARG A 327 -15.94 15.27 2.34
CA ARG A 327 -17.16 14.51 2.06
C ARG A 327 -17.35 13.36 3.04
N VAL A 328 -16.29 12.60 3.37
CA VAL A 328 -16.35 11.52 4.37
C VAL A 328 -16.73 12.09 5.73
N SER A 329 -16.15 13.23 6.12
CA SER A 329 -16.48 13.92 7.37
C SER A 329 -17.92 14.43 7.38
N ALA A 330 -18.43 15.02 6.28
CA ALA A 330 -19.80 15.48 6.15
C ALA A 330 -20.80 14.32 6.19
N SER A 331 -20.53 13.21 5.50
CA SER A 331 -21.36 11.99 5.54
C SER A 331 -21.45 11.41 6.95
N THR A 332 -20.32 11.39 7.65
CA THR A 332 -20.27 10.96 9.06
C THR A 332 -21.09 11.90 9.95
N SER A 333 -20.98 13.22 9.75
CA SER A 333 -21.75 14.23 10.49
C SER A 333 -23.28 14.08 10.31
N THR A 334 -23.73 13.78 9.08
CA THR A 334 -25.16 13.61 8.79
C THR A 334 -25.72 12.34 9.45
N SER A 335 -24.99 11.24 9.42
CA SER A 335 -25.33 10.01 10.15
C SER A 335 -25.33 10.24 11.68
N PHE A 336 -24.43 11.14 12.17
CA PHE A 336 -24.35 11.54 13.57
C PHE A 336 -25.61 12.28 14.04
N SER A 337 -26.15 13.21 13.24
CA SER A 337 -27.34 13.99 13.65
C SER A 337 -28.60 13.11 13.78
N GLN A 338 -28.74 12.08 12.94
CA GLN A 338 -29.84 11.12 13.06
C GLN A 338 -29.64 10.16 14.24
N ALA A 339 -28.40 9.66 14.46
CA ALA A 339 -28.11 8.82 15.62
C ALA A 339 -28.18 9.58 16.93
N GLU A 340 -27.90 10.88 16.95
CA GLU A 340 -27.98 11.74 18.16
C GLU A 340 -29.44 11.89 18.65
N GLN A 341 -30.43 11.86 17.75
CA GLN A 341 -31.85 11.86 18.13
C GLN A 341 -32.27 10.57 18.87
N TYR A 342 -31.65 9.43 18.51
CA TYR A 342 -31.94 8.14 19.15
C TYR A 342 -30.94 7.76 20.25
N SER A 343 -29.74 8.38 20.31
CA SER A 343 -28.69 8.00 21.24
C SER A 343 -29.05 8.28 22.69
N ASN A 344 -29.79 9.37 22.95
CA ASN A 344 -30.26 9.69 24.30
C ASN A 344 -31.29 8.68 24.81
N LEU A 345 -32.16 8.16 23.92
CA LEU A 345 -33.14 7.15 24.24
C LEU A 345 -32.48 5.77 24.43
N THR A 346 -31.56 5.39 23.55
CA THR A 346 -30.84 4.10 23.64
C THR A 346 -29.88 4.07 24.83
N SER A 347 -29.23 5.18 25.17
CA SER A 347 -28.40 5.30 26.38
C SER A 347 -29.22 5.23 27.66
N LEU A 348 -30.43 5.81 27.64
CA LEU A 348 -31.37 5.72 28.77
C LEU A 348 -31.90 4.30 28.93
N LEU A 349 -32.26 3.63 27.83
CA LEU A 349 -32.69 2.22 27.82
C LEU A 349 -31.57 1.28 28.26
N SER A 350 -30.34 1.48 27.81
CA SER A 350 -29.15 0.73 28.25
C SER A 350 -28.94 0.86 29.76
N LEU A 351 -29.09 2.08 30.29
CA LEU A 351 -28.96 2.35 31.73
C LEU A 351 -30.10 1.72 32.54
N CYS A 352 -31.32 1.78 32.02
CA CYS A 352 -32.52 1.28 32.74
C CYS A 352 -32.61 -0.26 32.72
N PHE A 353 -32.14 -0.92 31.69
CA PHE A 353 -32.29 -2.35 31.46
C PHE A 353 -30.98 -3.15 31.51
N GLY A 354 -29.84 -2.49 31.70
CA GLY A 354 -28.53 -3.13 31.84
C GLY A 354 -28.02 -3.81 30.54
N ILE A 355 -28.56 -3.41 29.37
CA ILE A 355 -28.22 -4.03 28.07
C ILE A 355 -27.09 -3.23 27.42
N GLU A 356 -25.85 -3.71 27.55
CA GLU A 356 -24.64 -3.04 27.00
C GLU A 356 -24.65 -2.93 25.46
N SER A 357 -25.30 -3.86 24.76
CA SER A 357 -25.41 -3.86 23.29
C SER A 357 -26.20 -2.68 22.73
N LEU A 358 -27.03 -2.01 23.55
CA LEU A 358 -27.77 -0.81 23.16
C LEU A 358 -26.93 0.49 23.24
N ASN A 359 -25.67 0.41 23.65
CA ASN A 359 -24.75 1.55 23.75
C ASN A 359 -24.17 1.99 22.38
N VAL A 360 -24.97 2.02 21.34
CA VAL A 360 -24.57 2.50 20.00
C VAL A 360 -24.12 3.96 20.01
N GLY A 361 -24.65 4.77 20.97
CA GLY A 361 -24.28 6.18 21.15
C GLY A 361 -22.88 6.41 21.74
N GLU A 362 -22.30 5.46 22.44
CA GLU A 362 -21.07 5.69 23.21
C GLU A 362 -19.84 5.95 22.33
N LYS A 363 -19.71 5.24 21.20
CA LYS A 363 -18.61 5.46 20.26
C LYS A 363 -18.70 6.84 19.58
N GLN A 364 -19.90 7.32 19.31
CA GLN A 364 -20.15 8.56 18.60
C GLN A 364 -20.00 9.77 19.54
N LEU A 365 -20.54 9.66 20.75
CA LEU A 365 -20.39 10.66 21.80
C LEU A 365 -18.89 10.86 22.13
N LYS A 366 -18.11 9.78 22.19
CA LYS A 366 -16.66 9.84 22.45
C LYS A 366 -15.90 10.64 21.38
N VAL A 367 -16.27 10.53 20.09
CA VAL A 367 -15.61 11.28 19.00
C VAL A 367 -15.92 12.79 19.11
N LYS A 368 -17.17 13.15 19.34
CA LYS A 368 -17.61 14.55 19.47
C LYS A 368 -17.05 15.20 20.73
N THR A 369 -17.09 14.48 21.85
CA THR A 369 -16.51 14.89 23.14
C THR A 369 -14.98 15.07 23.01
N HIS A 370 -14.30 14.22 22.24
CA HIS A 370 -12.87 14.34 21.98
C HIS A 370 -12.52 15.58 21.16
N SER A 371 -13.27 15.86 20.09
CA SER A 371 -13.09 17.07 19.27
C SER A 371 -13.31 18.36 20.11
N TYR A 372 -14.36 18.36 20.91
CA TYR A 372 -14.66 19.46 21.83
C TYR A 372 -13.59 19.61 22.94
N TYR A 373 -13.13 18.50 23.49
CA TYR A 373 -12.04 18.46 24.45
C TYR A 373 -10.74 19.04 23.90
N ARG A 374 -10.38 18.63 22.69
CA ARG A 374 -9.13 19.07 22.04
C ARG A 374 -9.15 20.57 21.74
N ASN A 375 -10.27 21.08 21.26
CA ASN A 375 -10.36 22.45 20.74
C ASN A 375 -10.72 23.49 21.80
N GLU A 376 -11.52 23.11 22.80
CA GLU A 376 -12.14 24.05 23.73
C GLU A 376 -11.85 23.79 25.21
N LEU A 377 -11.73 22.52 25.61
CA LEU A 377 -11.66 22.16 27.04
C LEU A 377 -10.24 21.89 27.58
N ASN A 378 -9.24 21.67 26.70
CA ASN A 378 -7.90 21.28 27.15
C ASN A 378 -7.31 22.28 28.17
N ASN A 379 -7.41 23.57 27.87
CA ASN A 379 -6.94 24.65 28.78
C ASN A 379 -7.77 24.76 30.05
N THR A 380 -9.07 24.47 29.99
CA THR A 380 -10.00 24.54 31.13
C THR A 380 -9.79 23.36 32.08
N ILE A 381 -9.47 22.18 31.54
CA ILE A 381 -9.16 20.98 32.34
C ILE A 381 -7.79 21.13 33.02
N ASP A 382 -6.81 21.76 32.36
CA ASP A 382 -5.53 22.09 33.00
C ASP A 382 -5.72 23.01 34.22
N VAL A 383 -6.59 24.01 34.10
CA VAL A 383 -6.94 24.89 35.22
C VAL A 383 -7.73 24.16 36.32
N LEU A 384 -8.70 23.32 35.95
CA LEU A 384 -9.49 22.52 36.87
C LEU A 384 -8.64 21.45 37.59
N ALA A 385 -7.74 20.79 36.92
CA ALA A 385 -6.81 19.83 37.50
C ALA A 385 -5.91 20.51 38.52
N LEU A 386 -5.42 21.72 38.21
CA LEU A 386 -4.60 22.51 39.10
C LEU A 386 -5.40 23.00 40.35
N MET A 387 -6.67 23.42 40.14
CA MET A 387 -7.53 23.93 41.24
C MET A 387 -8.07 22.82 42.16
N CYS A 388 -8.30 21.62 41.63
CA CYS A 388 -8.91 20.50 42.34
C CYS A 388 -7.90 19.45 42.80
N GLY A 389 -6.61 19.61 42.52
CA GLY A 389 -5.56 18.65 42.87
C GLY A 389 -5.74 17.26 42.27
N ILE A 390 -6.38 17.18 41.07
CA ILE A 390 -6.67 15.91 40.36
C ILE A 390 -5.66 15.72 39.24
N ASP A 391 -4.40 15.51 39.57
CA ASP A 391 -3.32 15.32 38.59
C ASP A 391 -3.56 14.10 37.66
N ASN A 392 -4.21 13.07 38.19
CA ASN A 392 -4.56 11.87 37.42
C ASN A 392 -5.60 12.11 36.32
N LEU A 393 -6.45 13.14 36.43
CA LEU A 393 -7.46 13.45 35.40
C LEU A 393 -6.81 13.88 34.08
N LYS A 394 -5.74 14.68 34.18
CA LYS A 394 -4.96 15.12 32.99
C LYS A 394 -4.31 13.94 32.28
N THR A 395 -3.79 12.98 33.02
CA THR A 395 -3.14 11.78 32.45
C THR A 395 -4.16 10.85 31.80
N LEU A 396 -5.29 10.60 32.45
CA LEU A 396 -6.37 9.76 31.92
C LEU A 396 -7.02 10.36 30.67
N THR A 397 -7.24 11.68 30.65
CA THR A 397 -7.80 12.38 29.50
C THR A 397 -6.81 12.40 28.32
N LYS A 398 -5.51 12.63 28.57
CA LYS A 398 -4.46 12.55 27.55
C LYS A 398 -4.32 11.14 26.96
N GLN A 399 -4.35 10.09 27.80
CA GLN A 399 -4.30 8.70 27.34
C GLN A 399 -5.54 8.30 26.51
N SER A 400 -6.72 8.71 26.95
CA SER A 400 -7.98 8.51 26.24
C SER A 400 -7.97 9.26 24.89
N THR A 401 -7.40 10.48 24.88
CA THR A 401 -7.23 11.30 23.67
C THR A 401 -6.31 10.65 22.66
N ALA A 402 -5.15 10.12 23.10
CA ALA A 402 -4.21 9.42 22.21
C ALA A 402 -4.83 8.16 21.61
N LYS A 403 -5.54 7.36 22.39
CA LYS A 403 -6.24 6.16 21.88
C LYS A 403 -7.34 6.51 20.88
N MET A 404 -8.07 7.62 21.11
CA MET A 404 -9.09 8.10 20.19
C MET A 404 -8.48 8.70 18.93
N GLN A 405 -7.34 9.38 19.02
CA GLN A 405 -6.61 9.91 17.88
C GLN A 405 -6.09 8.78 16.98
N GLU A 406 -5.65 7.66 17.56
CA GLU A 406 -5.29 6.45 16.81
C GLU A 406 -6.50 5.91 16.02
N VAL A 407 -7.69 5.84 16.62
CA VAL A 407 -8.94 5.44 15.95
C VAL A 407 -9.39 6.45 14.88
N LEU A 408 -9.17 7.75 15.10
CA LEU A 408 -9.51 8.80 14.12
C LEU A 408 -8.52 8.84 12.95
N MET A 409 -7.24 8.55 13.19
CA MET A 409 -6.25 8.41 12.13
C MET A 409 -6.55 7.22 11.19
N GLU A 410 -7.20 6.17 11.69
CA GLU A 410 -7.67 5.05 10.86
C GLU A 410 -8.75 5.45 9.85
N ARG A 411 -9.42 6.60 10.03
CA ARG A 411 -10.49 7.11 9.14
C ARG A 411 -10.03 8.21 8.18
N VAL A 412 -8.75 8.50 8.10
CA VAL A 412 -8.22 9.42 7.10
C VAL A 412 -8.21 8.72 5.75
N VAL A 413 -8.75 9.38 4.74
CA VAL A 413 -8.69 8.89 3.37
C VAL A 413 -7.23 8.90 2.93
N GLU A 414 -6.76 7.75 2.54
CA GLU A 414 -5.46 7.54 1.94
C GLU A 414 -5.56 7.46 0.42
N GLY A 415 -4.42 7.49 -0.24
CA GLY A 415 -4.40 7.34 -1.68
C GLY A 415 -3.00 7.11 -2.22
N THR A 416 -2.93 6.85 -3.50
CA THR A 416 -1.66 6.76 -4.22
C THR A 416 -1.82 7.16 -5.67
N PHE A 417 -0.75 7.69 -6.22
CA PHE A 417 -0.64 8.05 -7.63
C PHE A 417 0.70 7.55 -8.17
N ILE A 418 0.68 6.97 -9.37
CA ILE A 418 1.90 6.59 -10.06
C ILE A 418 1.71 6.78 -11.57
N SER A 419 2.72 7.35 -12.24
CA SER A 419 2.74 7.52 -13.69
C SER A 419 4.05 7.05 -14.30
N ILE A 420 3.95 6.48 -15.51
CA ILE A 420 5.11 6.05 -16.30
C ILE A 420 5.04 6.55 -17.73
N GLU A 421 6.19 6.72 -18.35
CA GLU A 421 6.32 6.88 -19.79
C GLU A 421 6.28 5.50 -20.45
N ASN A 422 5.36 5.30 -21.42
CA ASN A 422 5.08 3.97 -21.99
C ASN A 422 6.26 3.37 -22.75
N GLU A 423 7.05 4.21 -23.41
CA GLU A 423 8.17 3.77 -24.26
C GLU A 423 9.37 3.32 -23.42
N THR A 424 9.68 4.05 -22.38
CA THR A 424 10.89 3.87 -21.56
C THR A 424 10.67 3.06 -20.31
N GLY A 425 9.46 3.10 -19.73
CA GLY A 425 9.13 2.59 -18.41
C GLY A 425 9.54 3.53 -17.28
N TYR A 426 9.96 4.77 -17.59
CA TYR A 426 10.37 5.75 -16.58
C TYR A 426 9.20 6.12 -15.68
N ILE A 427 9.35 5.94 -14.37
CA ILE A 427 8.40 6.45 -13.38
C ILE A 427 8.59 7.97 -13.34
N THR A 428 7.61 8.72 -13.85
CA THR A 428 7.71 10.18 -14.00
C THR A 428 7.19 10.93 -12.79
N ALA A 429 6.27 10.34 -12.03
CA ALA A 429 5.77 10.86 -10.76
C ALA A 429 5.25 9.70 -9.88
N LEU A 430 5.40 9.85 -8.56
CA LEU A 430 4.96 8.88 -7.57
C LEU A 430 4.51 9.57 -6.28
N ILE A 431 3.31 9.22 -5.80
CA ILE A 431 2.75 9.61 -4.50
C ILE A 431 2.36 8.35 -3.76
N GLY A 432 2.89 8.14 -2.57
CA GLY A 432 2.68 6.91 -1.79
C GLY A 432 1.53 6.98 -0.78
N GLY A 433 1.04 8.17 -0.46
CA GLY A 433 0.00 8.36 0.55
C GLY A 433 -0.49 9.80 0.64
N SER A 434 -1.42 10.07 1.55
CA SER A 434 -2.05 11.38 1.75
C SER A 434 -1.03 12.46 2.10
N GLN A 435 -0.20 12.18 3.10
CA GLN A 435 0.89 13.06 3.54
C GLN A 435 2.07 12.21 3.99
N TYR A 436 3.26 12.56 3.53
CA TYR A 436 4.46 11.90 4.01
C TYR A 436 4.78 12.36 5.43
N SER A 437 4.81 11.42 6.37
CA SER A 437 5.12 11.66 7.78
C SER A 437 5.82 10.45 8.37
N GLU A 438 6.32 10.54 9.59
CA GLU A 438 6.91 9.38 10.27
C GLU A 438 5.94 8.23 10.49
N THR A 439 4.67 8.57 10.67
CA THR A 439 3.59 7.58 10.85
C THR A 439 3.03 7.09 9.53
N ASN A 440 3.30 7.76 8.41
CA ASN A 440 2.80 7.42 7.09
C ASN A 440 3.95 7.44 6.07
N GLN A 441 4.72 6.36 6.04
CA GLN A 441 5.84 6.14 5.12
C GLN A 441 5.56 4.98 4.15
N LEU A 442 4.34 4.44 4.15
CA LEU A 442 3.94 3.35 3.29
C LEU A 442 3.77 3.85 1.86
N ILE A 443 4.62 3.37 0.96
CA ILE A 443 4.53 3.69 -0.48
C ILE A 443 3.52 2.75 -1.11
N ARG A 444 2.23 3.09 -1.01
CA ARG A 444 1.11 2.22 -1.44
C ARG A 444 1.21 1.82 -2.90
N ALA A 445 1.80 2.66 -3.75
CA ALA A 445 2.02 2.37 -5.16
C ALA A 445 2.72 1.02 -5.42
N THR A 446 3.66 0.64 -4.55
CA THR A 446 4.52 -0.54 -4.73
C THR A 446 4.42 -1.57 -3.60
N GLN A 447 3.93 -1.17 -2.42
CA GLN A 447 3.96 -2.00 -1.22
C GLN A 447 2.58 -2.51 -0.78
N SER A 448 1.48 -1.82 -1.16
CA SER A 448 0.14 -2.24 -0.76
C SER A 448 -0.53 -3.07 -1.84
N LYS A 449 -1.02 -4.25 -1.49
CA LYS A 449 -1.94 -5.04 -2.33
C LYS A 449 -3.36 -4.56 -2.04
N LEU A 450 -4.02 -4.02 -3.06
CA LEU A 450 -5.32 -3.36 -2.97
C LEU A 450 -6.29 -3.99 -3.98
N GLN A 451 -7.56 -4.16 -3.60
CA GLN A 451 -8.58 -4.69 -4.50
C GLN A 451 -8.83 -3.71 -5.66
N VAL A 452 -8.64 -4.19 -6.88
CA VAL A 452 -8.67 -3.32 -8.07
C VAL A 452 -10.06 -3.03 -8.62
N GLY A 453 -11.06 -3.76 -8.16
CA GLY A 453 -12.42 -3.60 -8.64
C GLY A 453 -12.52 -3.71 -10.17
N SER A 454 -13.43 -2.97 -10.75
CA SER A 454 -13.71 -3.02 -12.19
C SER A 454 -12.53 -2.64 -13.12
N THR A 455 -11.38 -2.22 -12.60
CA THR A 455 -10.19 -1.97 -13.45
C THR A 455 -9.58 -3.26 -13.99
N ILE A 456 -9.93 -4.42 -13.45
CA ILE A 456 -9.50 -5.73 -13.97
C ILE A 456 -10.20 -6.12 -15.27
N LYS A 457 -11.43 -5.64 -15.50
CA LYS A 457 -12.28 -6.05 -16.64
C LYS A 457 -11.59 -5.98 -18.00
N PRO A 458 -10.88 -4.90 -18.36
CA PRO A 458 -10.17 -4.84 -19.65
C PRO A 458 -9.19 -6.00 -19.87
N LEU A 459 -8.57 -6.53 -18.81
CA LEU A 459 -7.60 -7.60 -18.90
C LEU A 459 -8.28 -8.92 -19.29
N ILE A 460 -9.46 -9.18 -18.73
CA ILE A 460 -10.28 -10.34 -19.04
C ILE A 460 -10.87 -10.23 -20.46
N TYR A 461 -11.38 -9.04 -20.85
CA TYR A 461 -11.88 -8.80 -22.20
C TYR A 461 -10.78 -8.94 -23.25
N SER A 462 -9.54 -8.53 -22.91
CA SER A 462 -8.37 -8.74 -23.77
C SER A 462 -8.12 -10.23 -24.03
N ALA A 463 -8.24 -11.09 -23.02
CA ALA A 463 -8.14 -12.54 -23.19
C ALA A 463 -9.25 -13.07 -24.11
N ALA A 464 -10.49 -12.68 -23.86
CA ALA A 464 -11.64 -13.17 -24.61
C ALA A 464 -11.64 -12.73 -26.10
N ILE A 465 -11.09 -11.54 -26.39
CA ILE A 465 -10.91 -11.06 -27.78
C ILE A 465 -9.81 -11.85 -28.50
N ASP A 466 -8.68 -12.11 -27.85
CA ASP A 466 -7.57 -12.89 -28.44
C ASP A 466 -7.99 -14.34 -28.75
N GLU A 467 -8.73 -14.96 -27.83
CA GLU A 467 -9.32 -16.28 -27.98
C GLU A 467 -10.48 -16.32 -28.99
N LYS A 468 -10.85 -15.14 -29.55
CA LYS A 468 -11.98 -14.97 -30.46
C LYS A 468 -13.33 -15.41 -29.85
N ALA A 469 -13.42 -15.50 -28.53
CA ALA A 469 -14.65 -15.81 -27.81
C ALA A 469 -15.67 -14.65 -27.89
N ILE A 470 -15.16 -13.42 -27.99
CA ILE A 470 -15.98 -12.22 -28.19
C ILE A 470 -15.30 -11.26 -29.18
N THR A 471 -16.10 -10.32 -29.70
CA THR A 471 -15.67 -9.17 -30.49
C THR A 471 -16.17 -7.87 -29.89
N ALA A 472 -15.75 -6.72 -30.41
CA ALA A 472 -16.28 -5.43 -29.97
C ALA A 472 -17.81 -5.30 -30.20
N ALA A 473 -18.38 -6.06 -31.10
CA ALA A 473 -19.80 -6.07 -31.48
C ALA A 473 -20.58 -7.27 -30.89
N THR A 474 -19.95 -8.14 -30.10
CA THR A 474 -20.64 -9.27 -29.46
C THR A 474 -21.73 -8.76 -28.51
N ARG A 475 -22.90 -9.37 -28.58
CA ARG A 475 -24.07 -9.08 -27.72
C ARG A 475 -23.93 -9.84 -26.40
N LEU A 476 -24.02 -9.13 -25.31
CA LEU A 476 -24.03 -9.69 -23.95
C LEU A 476 -25.28 -9.19 -23.22
N ASP A 477 -25.95 -10.09 -22.52
CA ASP A 477 -27.14 -9.70 -21.75
C ASP A 477 -26.74 -9.18 -20.37
N ASP A 478 -27.27 -8.01 -20.04
CA ASP A 478 -27.14 -7.33 -18.75
C ASP A 478 -28.49 -7.39 -18.04
N THR A 479 -28.83 -8.58 -17.53
CA THR A 479 -30.06 -8.90 -16.79
C THR A 479 -29.72 -9.61 -15.49
N PRO A 480 -30.60 -9.59 -14.45
CA PRO A 480 -30.38 -10.36 -13.23
C PRO A 480 -30.12 -11.83 -13.54
N GLN A 481 -29.04 -12.36 -13.00
CA GLN A 481 -28.62 -13.75 -13.22
C GLN A 481 -27.91 -14.31 -11.99
N VAL A 482 -28.17 -15.58 -11.71
CA VAL A 482 -27.45 -16.37 -10.70
C VAL A 482 -26.34 -17.12 -11.39
N PHE A 483 -25.14 -17.03 -10.87
CA PHE A 483 -23.97 -17.80 -11.29
C PHE A 483 -23.69 -18.85 -10.23
N GLU A 484 -23.46 -20.08 -10.62
CA GLU A 484 -23.18 -21.18 -9.72
C GLU A 484 -21.76 -21.69 -9.96
N SER A 485 -20.95 -21.70 -8.92
CA SER A 485 -19.60 -22.27 -8.97
C SER A 485 -19.62 -23.80 -8.88
N ALA A 486 -18.49 -24.43 -9.23
CA ALA A 486 -18.37 -25.89 -9.28
C ALA A 486 -18.68 -26.57 -7.92
N ASP A 487 -18.53 -25.88 -6.83
CA ASP A 487 -18.83 -26.29 -5.45
C ASP A 487 -20.29 -25.98 -5.02
N GLY A 488 -21.13 -25.50 -5.94
CA GLY A 488 -22.55 -25.21 -5.69
C GLY A 488 -22.83 -23.85 -5.02
N VAL A 489 -21.80 -23.02 -4.82
CA VAL A 489 -21.98 -21.68 -4.24
C VAL A 489 -22.63 -20.76 -5.27
N GLN A 490 -23.76 -20.16 -4.93
CA GLN A 490 -24.49 -19.23 -5.77
C GLN A 490 -23.95 -17.80 -5.60
N TYR A 491 -23.69 -17.15 -6.71
CA TYR A 491 -23.26 -15.76 -6.78
C TYR A 491 -24.26 -14.91 -7.57
N ILE A 492 -24.82 -13.87 -6.93
CA ILE A 492 -25.84 -12.98 -7.50
C ILE A 492 -25.29 -11.55 -7.55
N PRO A 493 -24.57 -11.17 -8.60
CA PRO A 493 -24.02 -9.83 -8.73
C PRO A 493 -25.06 -8.80 -9.12
N ASN A 494 -24.96 -7.59 -8.55
CA ASN A 494 -25.76 -6.43 -8.95
C ASN A 494 -24.93 -5.44 -9.76
N ASN A 495 -25.56 -4.70 -10.67
CA ASN A 495 -24.93 -3.56 -11.30
C ASN A 495 -24.89 -2.36 -10.37
N TYR A 496 -23.92 -1.46 -10.60
CA TYR A 496 -23.88 -0.18 -9.91
C TYR A 496 -25.20 0.60 -10.10
N GLY A 497 -25.81 1.02 -8.99
CA GLY A 497 -27.10 1.72 -8.99
C GLY A 497 -28.31 0.86 -9.31
N GLY A 498 -28.19 -0.49 -9.33
CA GLY A 498 -29.31 -1.41 -9.50
C GLY A 498 -30.02 -1.35 -10.86
N LYS A 499 -29.37 -0.76 -11.87
CA LYS A 499 -29.96 -0.61 -13.22
C LYS A 499 -29.47 -1.71 -14.17
N TRP A 500 -30.41 -2.21 -14.97
CA TRP A 500 -30.18 -3.23 -15.99
C TRP A 500 -30.35 -2.63 -17.38
N ASN A 501 -29.49 -3.04 -18.32
CA ASN A 501 -29.46 -2.47 -19.67
C ASN A 501 -30.03 -3.40 -20.73
N GLY A 502 -30.44 -4.62 -20.35
CA GLY A 502 -30.82 -5.66 -21.33
C GLY A 502 -29.65 -6.11 -22.17
N THR A 503 -29.86 -6.40 -23.44
CA THR A 503 -28.80 -6.82 -24.36
C THR A 503 -27.95 -5.62 -24.78
N VAL A 504 -26.63 -5.67 -24.54
CA VAL A 504 -25.66 -4.63 -24.87
C VAL A 504 -24.49 -5.19 -25.67
N LEU A 505 -23.89 -4.36 -26.51
CA LEU A 505 -22.66 -4.73 -27.24
C LEU A 505 -21.43 -4.49 -26.37
N VAL A 506 -20.39 -5.31 -26.54
CA VAL A 506 -19.12 -5.25 -25.78
C VAL A 506 -18.51 -3.85 -25.79
N TYR A 507 -18.50 -3.15 -26.94
CA TYR A 507 -17.95 -1.78 -27.04
C TYR A 507 -18.66 -0.77 -26.13
N LYS A 508 -19.85 -1.09 -25.63
CA LYS A 508 -20.65 -0.28 -24.71
C LYS A 508 -20.62 -0.86 -23.29
N ALA A 509 -20.69 -2.21 -23.15
CA ALA A 509 -20.70 -2.90 -21.87
C ALA A 509 -19.42 -2.61 -21.03
N LEU A 510 -18.24 -2.68 -21.64
CA LEU A 510 -16.98 -2.46 -20.94
C LEU A 510 -16.76 -0.99 -20.51
N PRO A 511 -17.00 0.05 -21.35
CA PRO A 511 -16.94 1.45 -20.95
C PRO A 511 -17.94 1.84 -19.87
N LEU A 512 -19.15 1.26 -19.87
CA LEU A 512 -20.16 1.44 -18.82
C LEU A 512 -19.86 0.62 -17.57
N SER A 513 -18.86 -0.25 -17.62
CA SER A 513 -18.41 -1.07 -16.49
C SER A 513 -19.45 -2.05 -15.97
N LEU A 514 -20.33 -2.60 -16.83
CA LEU A 514 -21.41 -3.52 -16.45
C LEU A 514 -20.84 -4.81 -15.83
N ASN A 515 -21.51 -5.35 -14.81
CA ASN A 515 -21.00 -6.48 -14.04
C ASN A 515 -21.32 -7.82 -14.68
N ILE A 516 -22.60 -8.03 -15.06
CA ILE A 516 -23.03 -9.31 -15.67
C ILE A 516 -22.29 -9.59 -16.99
N PRO A 517 -22.15 -8.63 -17.93
CA PRO A 517 -21.35 -8.84 -19.13
C PRO A 517 -19.90 -9.21 -18.85
N ALA A 518 -19.29 -8.68 -17.77
CA ALA A 518 -17.92 -9.04 -17.42
C ALA A 518 -17.80 -10.48 -16.92
N ILE A 519 -18.74 -10.94 -16.11
CA ILE A 519 -18.78 -12.33 -15.63
C ILE A 519 -19.03 -13.29 -16.78
N LYS A 520 -19.98 -12.98 -17.67
CA LYS A 520 -20.22 -13.76 -18.91
C LYS A 520 -18.98 -13.84 -19.78
N THR A 521 -18.22 -12.74 -19.87
CA THR A 521 -16.96 -12.73 -20.62
C THR A 521 -15.93 -13.67 -19.99
N LEU A 522 -15.87 -13.71 -18.63
CA LEU A 522 -15.00 -14.65 -17.91
C LEU A 522 -15.41 -16.10 -18.14
N GLU A 523 -16.71 -16.40 -18.16
CA GLU A 523 -17.22 -17.75 -18.47
C GLU A 523 -16.83 -18.19 -19.89
N LEU A 524 -16.98 -17.28 -20.88
CA LEU A 524 -16.67 -17.57 -22.27
C LEU A 524 -15.18 -17.84 -22.51
N VAL A 525 -14.29 -17.16 -21.80
CA VAL A 525 -12.84 -17.32 -21.95
C VAL A 525 -12.28 -18.39 -21.03
N GLY A 526 -12.93 -18.65 -19.88
CA GLY A 526 -12.48 -19.56 -18.82
C GLY A 526 -11.48 -18.92 -17.85
N PHE A 527 -11.47 -19.44 -16.61
CA PHE A 527 -10.64 -18.89 -15.53
C PHE A 527 -9.13 -18.95 -15.84
N ASP A 528 -8.63 -20.09 -16.33
CA ASP A 528 -7.20 -20.28 -16.56
C ASP A 528 -6.64 -19.26 -17.56
N ARG A 529 -7.29 -19.09 -18.71
CA ARG A 529 -6.86 -18.13 -19.73
C ARG A 529 -6.99 -16.68 -19.27
N ALA A 530 -8.03 -16.37 -18.46
CA ALA A 530 -8.19 -15.05 -17.87
C ALA A 530 -7.06 -14.74 -16.88
N ILE A 531 -6.71 -15.69 -16.01
CA ILE A 531 -5.64 -15.55 -15.01
C ILE A 531 -4.28 -15.44 -15.69
N ASP A 532 -4.00 -16.27 -16.69
CA ASP A 532 -2.77 -16.18 -17.47
C ASP A 532 -2.60 -14.82 -18.15
N ARG A 533 -3.69 -14.26 -18.68
CA ARG A 533 -3.70 -12.94 -19.30
C ARG A 533 -3.48 -11.83 -18.27
N ILE A 534 -4.18 -11.88 -17.15
CA ILE A 534 -4.08 -10.90 -16.06
C ILE A 534 -2.64 -10.88 -15.53
N SER A 535 -2.10 -12.04 -15.17
CA SER A 535 -0.75 -12.18 -14.62
C SER A 535 0.32 -11.72 -15.62
N SER A 536 0.21 -12.10 -16.89
CA SER A 536 1.13 -11.69 -17.96
C SER A 536 1.15 -10.16 -18.15
N LEU A 537 -0.02 -9.52 -18.22
CA LEU A 537 -0.13 -8.07 -18.37
C LEU A 537 0.43 -7.32 -17.15
N MET A 538 0.20 -7.82 -15.95
CA MET A 538 0.72 -7.27 -14.70
C MET A 538 2.20 -7.59 -14.48
N GLY A 539 2.74 -8.57 -15.21
CA GLY A 539 4.12 -9.03 -15.09
C GLY A 539 4.37 -9.84 -13.83
N ILE A 540 3.35 -10.54 -13.34
CA ILE A 540 3.46 -11.50 -12.25
C ILE A 540 3.84 -12.85 -12.88
N THR A 541 5.00 -13.38 -12.51
CA THR A 541 5.57 -14.58 -13.14
C THR A 541 5.74 -15.75 -12.15
N ASP A 542 5.68 -15.48 -10.85
CA ASP A 542 5.76 -16.52 -9.82
C ASP A 542 4.42 -17.27 -9.76
N PRO A 543 4.40 -18.60 -10.05
CA PRO A 543 3.18 -19.40 -9.99
C PRO A 543 2.51 -19.40 -8.61
N VAL A 544 3.30 -19.37 -7.54
CA VAL A 544 2.78 -19.34 -6.17
C VAL A 544 2.07 -18.02 -5.88
N GLU A 545 2.63 -16.89 -6.35
CA GLU A 545 1.98 -15.59 -6.24
C GLU A 545 0.70 -15.53 -7.09
N ILE A 546 0.70 -16.13 -8.29
CA ILE A 546 -0.47 -16.18 -9.17
C ILE A 546 -1.60 -16.94 -8.50
N ASP A 547 -1.35 -18.16 -8.03
CA ASP A 547 -2.36 -19.02 -7.38
C ASP A 547 -2.93 -18.36 -6.11
N ARG A 548 -2.07 -17.70 -5.33
CA ARG A 548 -2.50 -17.00 -4.11
C ARG A 548 -3.30 -15.72 -4.39
N THR A 549 -3.06 -15.05 -5.53
CA THR A 549 -3.65 -13.75 -5.84
C THR A 549 -4.94 -13.87 -6.64
N PHE A 550 -5.04 -14.88 -7.52
CA PHE A 550 -6.14 -15.02 -8.47
C PHE A 550 -6.89 -16.34 -8.25
N GLU A 551 -7.88 -16.30 -7.39
CA GLU A 551 -8.76 -17.45 -7.16
C GLU A 551 -9.72 -17.64 -8.36
N LYS A 552 -10.05 -18.92 -8.66
CA LYS A 552 -10.97 -19.31 -9.75
C LYS A 552 -12.43 -19.18 -9.33
N VAL A 553 -12.84 -17.96 -8.99
CA VAL A 553 -14.20 -17.61 -8.55
C VAL A 553 -14.78 -16.48 -9.39
N TYR A 554 -16.11 -16.41 -9.53
CA TYR A 554 -16.78 -15.37 -10.34
C TYR A 554 -16.45 -13.92 -9.94
N PRO A 555 -16.29 -13.58 -8.64
CA PRO A 555 -15.83 -12.27 -8.22
C PRO A 555 -14.51 -11.80 -8.84
N LEU A 556 -13.68 -12.71 -9.40
CA LEU A 556 -12.49 -12.37 -10.18
C LEU A 556 -12.83 -11.38 -11.32
N ALA A 557 -13.96 -11.58 -12.01
CA ALA A 557 -14.42 -10.68 -13.08
C ALA A 557 -14.70 -9.24 -12.61
N LEU A 558 -14.91 -9.06 -11.31
CA LEU A 558 -15.22 -7.78 -10.68
C LEU A 558 -14.04 -7.17 -9.91
N GLY A 559 -12.88 -7.87 -9.90
CA GLY A 559 -11.64 -7.37 -9.29
C GLY A 559 -11.55 -7.55 -7.79
N PHE A 560 -12.04 -8.69 -7.30
CA PHE A 560 -11.85 -9.10 -5.92
C PHE A 560 -10.37 -9.28 -5.56
N SER A 561 -9.55 -9.67 -6.54
CA SER A 561 -8.10 -9.86 -6.35
C SER A 561 -7.38 -8.56 -5.96
N ALA A 562 -6.43 -8.68 -5.03
CA ALA A 562 -5.62 -7.57 -4.55
C ALA A 562 -4.23 -7.59 -5.19
N VAL A 563 -3.86 -6.50 -5.87
CA VAL A 563 -2.55 -6.32 -6.50
C VAL A 563 -1.99 -4.94 -6.18
N THR A 564 -0.70 -4.72 -6.44
CA THR A 564 -0.12 -3.40 -6.24
C THR A 564 -0.51 -2.43 -7.37
N PRO A 565 -0.66 -1.13 -7.10
CA PRO A 565 -0.94 -0.13 -8.13
C PRO A 565 0.05 -0.13 -9.30
N VAL A 566 1.33 -0.41 -9.05
CA VAL A 566 2.36 -0.52 -10.11
C VAL A 566 2.13 -1.74 -11.01
N GLN A 567 1.64 -2.87 -10.49
CA GLN A 567 1.26 -4.03 -11.31
C GLN A 567 0.07 -3.69 -12.23
N LEU A 568 -0.94 -3.00 -11.68
CA LEU A 568 -2.07 -2.53 -12.49
C LEU A 568 -1.63 -1.52 -13.55
N LEU A 569 -0.78 -0.55 -13.18
CA LEU A 569 -0.21 0.44 -14.11
C LEU A 569 0.51 -0.24 -15.27
N ARG A 570 1.33 -1.25 -14.97
CA ARG A 570 2.04 -2.04 -15.97
C ARG A 570 1.07 -2.66 -16.98
N ALA A 571 -0.04 -3.25 -16.52
CA ALA A 571 -1.04 -3.84 -17.40
C ALA A 571 -1.66 -2.83 -18.38
N PHE A 572 -1.99 -1.63 -17.91
CA PHE A 572 -2.54 -0.58 -18.79
C PHE A 572 -1.49 0.03 -19.72
N ALA A 573 -0.25 0.13 -19.27
CA ALA A 573 0.85 0.60 -20.10
C ALA A 573 1.15 -0.35 -21.28
N VAL A 574 0.95 -1.66 -21.10
CA VAL A 574 1.06 -2.64 -22.20
C VAL A 574 0.08 -2.30 -23.32
N PHE A 575 -1.18 -1.91 -23.02
CA PHE A 575 -2.12 -1.45 -24.05
C PHE A 575 -1.62 -0.18 -24.75
N GLY A 576 -1.09 0.79 -23.98
CA GLY A 576 -0.52 2.03 -24.52
C GLY A 576 0.75 1.82 -25.36
N ASN A 577 1.48 0.73 -25.12
CA ASN A 577 2.75 0.37 -25.76
C ASN A 577 2.61 -0.73 -26.81
N GLN A 578 1.50 -0.76 -27.55
CA GLN A 578 1.26 -1.71 -28.65
C GLN A 578 1.37 -3.19 -28.23
N GLY A 579 1.03 -3.50 -27.00
CA GLY A 579 1.07 -4.86 -26.43
C GLY A 579 2.43 -5.31 -25.94
N ARG A 580 3.44 -4.45 -25.94
CA ARG A 580 4.77 -4.73 -25.41
C ARG A 580 4.84 -4.44 -23.92
N ALA A 581 5.55 -5.31 -23.19
CA ALA A 581 5.81 -5.13 -21.76
C ALA A 581 6.47 -3.77 -21.46
N VAL A 582 6.08 -3.19 -20.37
CA VAL A 582 6.68 -1.98 -19.81
C VAL A 582 7.21 -2.31 -18.44
N ASP A 583 8.50 -2.15 -18.24
CA ASP A 583 9.16 -2.41 -16.95
C ASP A 583 9.41 -1.08 -16.24
N PRO A 584 8.73 -0.80 -15.12
CA PRO A 584 8.91 0.45 -14.39
C PRO A 584 10.32 0.58 -13.82
N ILE A 585 10.93 1.75 -13.99
CA ILE A 585 12.25 2.07 -13.47
C ILE A 585 12.27 3.49 -12.89
N ALA A 586 12.92 3.69 -11.74
CA ALA A 586 13.06 4.98 -11.08
C ALA A 586 14.50 5.49 -11.05
N VAL A 587 15.49 4.62 -11.05
CA VAL A 587 16.92 4.96 -10.98
C VAL A 587 17.57 4.65 -12.32
N ARG A 588 18.19 5.68 -12.94
CA ARG A 588 18.91 5.53 -14.22
C ARG A 588 20.35 5.13 -14.01
N ALA A 589 21.07 5.91 -13.21
CA ALA A 589 22.48 5.68 -12.90
C ALA A 589 22.82 6.22 -11.51
N ILE A 590 23.88 5.68 -10.92
CA ILE A 590 24.45 6.15 -9.67
C ILE A 590 25.93 6.41 -9.89
N GLU A 591 26.35 7.63 -9.57
CA GLU A 591 27.75 8.06 -9.62
C GLU A 591 28.31 8.19 -8.21
N ASN A 592 29.60 7.90 -8.06
CA ASN A 592 30.33 8.20 -6.84
C ASN A 592 30.69 9.69 -6.76
N ARG A 593 31.34 10.11 -5.66
CA ARG A 593 31.79 11.49 -5.46
C ARG A 593 32.75 12.04 -6.53
N ASP A 594 33.41 11.17 -7.27
CA ASP A 594 34.34 11.52 -8.35
C ASP A 594 33.68 11.62 -9.73
N GLY A 595 32.33 11.45 -9.77
CA GLY A 595 31.56 11.46 -11.01
C GLY A 595 31.70 10.18 -11.84
N ILE A 596 32.20 9.09 -11.23
CA ILE A 596 32.31 7.80 -11.90
C ILE A 596 31.03 7.00 -11.68
N THR A 597 30.40 6.57 -12.76
CA THR A 597 29.22 5.71 -12.70
C THR A 597 29.59 4.34 -12.08
N ILE A 598 29.05 4.05 -10.93
CA ILE A 598 29.25 2.79 -10.21
C ILE A 598 28.14 1.77 -10.45
N MET A 599 26.94 2.24 -10.76
CA MET A 599 25.78 1.41 -11.12
C MET A 599 24.98 2.07 -12.25
N ASP A 600 24.47 1.25 -13.17
CA ASP A 600 23.67 1.70 -14.31
C ASP A 600 22.45 0.78 -14.50
N PRO A 601 21.43 0.89 -13.62
CA PRO A 601 20.24 0.05 -13.66
C PRO A 601 19.47 0.19 -14.97
N GLU A 602 19.49 1.36 -15.60
CA GLU A 602 18.85 1.58 -16.88
C GLU A 602 19.49 0.73 -17.98
N ARG A 603 20.82 0.75 -18.09
CA ARG A 603 21.55 -0.08 -19.07
C ARG A 603 21.28 -1.56 -18.83
N ASP A 604 21.30 -2.00 -17.58
CA ASP A 604 21.08 -3.40 -17.24
C ASP A 604 19.66 -3.83 -17.60
N LEU A 605 18.64 -3.00 -17.33
CA LEU A 605 17.27 -3.21 -17.76
C LEU A 605 17.16 -3.32 -19.29
N ARG A 606 17.83 -2.41 -20.06
CA ARG A 606 17.81 -2.45 -21.52
C ARG A 606 18.48 -3.70 -22.08
N ILE A 607 19.52 -4.19 -21.41
CA ILE A 607 20.18 -5.48 -21.77
C ILE A 607 19.19 -6.63 -21.55
N GLU A 608 18.50 -6.67 -20.41
CA GLU A 608 17.52 -7.71 -20.11
C GLU A 608 16.30 -7.67 -21.04
N GLN A 609 15.81 -6.49 -21.36
CA GLN A 609 14.73 -6.31 -22.36
C GLN A 609 15.13 -6.83 -23.74
N ARG A 610 16.38 -6.57 -24.17
CA ARG A 610 16.93 -7.13 -25.43
C ARG A 610 17.05 -8.65 -25.37
N ARG A 611 17.47 -9.20 -24.21
CA ARG A 611 17.57 -10.65 -23.99
C ARG A 611 16.20 -11.33 -24.07
N ARG A 612 15.15 -10.72 -23.48
CA ARG A 612 13.78 -11.21 -23.59
C ARG A 612 13.25 -11.17 -25.03
N GLY A 613 13.71 -10.27 -25.85
CA GLY A 613 13.41 -10.19 -27.29
C GLY A 613 11.92 -10.27 -27.61
N ALA A 614 11.48 -11.36 -28.26
CA ALA A 614 10.07 -11.58 -28.61
C ALA A 614 9.15 -11.73 -27.40
N ALA A 615 9.65 -12.20 -26.25
CA ALA A 615 8.88 -12.32 -25.00
C ALA A 615 8.49 -10.96 -24.39
N MET A 616 9.03 -9.84 -24.89
CA MET A 616 8.53 -8.50 -24.58
C MET A 616 7.13 -8.24 -25.16
N GLN A 617 6.68 -8.99 -26.19
CA GLN A 617 5.33 -8.86 -26.74
C GLN A 617 4.37 -9.72 -25.91
N VAL A 618 3.68 -9.09 -24.95
CA VAL A 618 2.77 -9.76 -24.02
C VAL A 618 1.46 -10.12 -24.69
N ILE A 619 0.92 -9.18 -25.48
CA ILE A 619 -0.29 -9.35 -26.27
C ILE A 619 -0.05 -8.86 -27.70
N SER A 620 -0.84 -9.34 -28.64
CA SER A 620 -0.71 -8.90 -30.03
C SER A 620 -0.98 -7.39 -30.17
N PRO A 621 -0.29 -6.67 -31.09
CA PRO A 621 -0.58 -5.27 -31.35
C PRO A 621 -2.05 -5.05 -31.77
N SER A 622 -2.67 -6.04 -32.40
CA SER A 622 -4.08 -6.03 -32.79
C SER A 622 -5.01 -6.02 -31.58
N ASN A 623 -4.73 -6.88 -30.59
CA ASN A 623 -5.49 -6.91 -29.35
C ASN A 623 -5.34 -5.59 -28.58
N ALA A 624 -4.11 -5.09 -28.42
CA ALA A 624 -3.85 -3.81 -27.74
C ALA A 624 -4.60 -2.65 -28.39
N PHE A 625 -4.64 -2.60 -29.75
CA PHE A 625 -5.36 -1.57 -30.49
C PHE A 625 -6.88 -1.68 -30.28
N ILE A 626 -7.47 -2.89 -30.42
CA ILE A 626 -8.90 -3.12 -30.22
C ILE A 626 -9.33 -2.73 -28.81
N MET A 627 -8.58 -3.17 -27.81
CA MET A 627 -8.85 -2.81 -26.41
C MET A 627 -8.77 -1.29 -26.17
N THR A 628 -7.78 -0.63 -26.79
CA THR A 628 -7.64 0.83 -26.69
C THR A 628 -8.83 1.55 -27.33
N GLU A 629 -9.29 1.13 -28.53
CA GLU A 629 -10.45 1.74 -29.17
C GLU A 629 -11.75 1.58 -28.36
N ILE A 630 -11.90 0.45 -27.67
CA ILE A 630 -13.02 0.25 -26.73
C ILE A 630 -12.86 1.16 -25.51
N LEU A 631 -11.67 1.22 -24.90
CA LEU A 631 -11.40 1.98 -23.69
C LEU A 631 -11.40 3.52 -23.90
N LYS A 632 -11.16 4.01 -25.14
CA LYS A 632 -11.37 5.43 -25.49
C LYS A 632 -12.82 5.85 -25.25
N LYS A 633 -13.78 4.93 -25.38
CA LYS A 633 -15.19 5.21 -25.17
C LYS A 633 -15.57 5.39 -23.69
N THR A 634 -14.74 4.97 -22.75
CA THR A 634 -14.95 5.24 -21.32
C THR A 634 -14.98 6.74 -21.02
N LEU A 635 -14.22 7.53 -21.78
CA LEU A 635 -14.14 8.99 -21.66
C LEU A 635 -15.22 9.73 -22.46
N THR A 636 -15.93 9.07 -23.38
CA THR A 636 -16.92 9.73 -24.26
C THR A 636 -18.36 9.33 -23.96
N LEU A 637 -18.60 8.11 -23.52
CA LEU A 637 -19.93 7.57 -23.19
C LEU A 637 -19.97 6.76 -21.88
N GLY A 638 -18.80 6.45 -21.33
CA GLY A 638 -18.67 5.60 -20.16
C GLY A 638 -18.53 6.34 -18.83
N THR A 639 -18.03 5.63 -17.84
CA THR A 639 -17.97 6.08 -16.43
C THR A 639 -17.09 7.32 -16.19
N LEU A 640 -16.16 7.64 -17.08
CA LEU A 640 -15.25 8.78 -16.99
C LEU A 640 -15.64 9.98 -17.87
N TYR A 641 -16.83 9.98 -18.45
CA TYR A 641 -17.34 11.08 -19.27
C TYR A 641 -17.31 12.42 -18.52
N GLY A 642 -17.73 12.46 -17.25
CA GLY A 642 -17.70 13.66 -16.42
C GLY A 642 -16.30 14.25 -16.21
N ALA A 643 -15.28 13.42 -16.10
CA ALA A 643 -13.89 13.84 -15.91
C ALA A 643 -13.25 14.41 -17.19
N SER A 644 -13.78 14.07 -18.37
CA SER A 644 -13.25 14.48 -19.69
C SER A 644 -14.16 15.41 -20.47
N SER A 645 -15.32 15.81 -19.93
CA SER A 645 -16.33 16.66 -20.61
C SER A 645 -16.14 18.16 -20.34
N GLY A 646 -16.83 18.99 -21.10
CA GLY A 646 -16.81 20.45 -20.96
C GLY A 646 -15.41 21.03 -21.22
N GLY A 647 -14.96 21.92 -20.36
CA GLY A 647 -13.62 22.54 -20.42
C GLY A 647 -12.46 21.62 -20.07
N ARG A 648 -12.73 20.34 -19.75
CA ARG A 648 -11.76 19.31 -19.39
C ARG A 648 -11.39 18.38 -20.54
N LYS A 649 -11.72 18.75 -21.78
CA LYS A 649 -11.32 18.00 -22.97
C LYS A 649 -9.81 18.02 -23.16
N PHE A 650 -9.26 16.99 -23.79
CA PHE A 650 -7.83 16.87 -24.11
C PHE A 650 -7.50 17.59 -25.43
N ASP A 651 -8.01 18.81 -25.60
CA ASP A 651 -7.84 19.61 -26.80
C ASP A 651 -6.63 20.57 -26.62
N TYR A 652 -5.72 20.53 -27.57
CA TYR A 652 -4.48 21.30 -27.54
C TYR A 652 -4.31 22.07 -28.85
N LYS A 653 -3.59 23.18 -28.80
CA LYS A 653 -3.23 23.95 -29.97
C LYS A 653 -1.78 23.69 -30.35
N ASN A 654 -1.55 23.28 -31.58
CA ASN A 654 -0.20 23.13 -32.10
C ASN A 654 0.42 24.53 -32.30
N GLU A 655 1.48 24.83 -31.59
CA GLU A 655 2.11 26.16 -31.62
C GLU A 655 2.66 26.53 -33.03
N LYS A 656 3.16 25.52 -33.77
CA LYS A 656 3.74 25.75 -35.10
C LYS A 656 2.69 25.95 -36.20
N THR A 657 1.58 25.23 -36.12
CA THR A 657 0.56 25.20 -37.20
C THR A 657 -0.70 25.99 -36.82
N GLY A 658 -0.85 26.38 -35.55
CA GLY A 658 -2.06 27.01 -35.04
C GLY A 658 -3.31 26.13 -35.00
N LYS A 659 -3.23 24.89 -35.47
CA LYS A 659 -4.37 23.94 -35.53
C LYS A 659 -4.62 23.30 -34.16
N THR A 660 -5.90 23.18 -33.82
CA THR A 660 -6.32 22.44 -32.61
C THR A 660 -6.37 20.94 -32.91
N PHE A 661 -5.88 20.11 -31.98
CA PHE A 661 -5.99 18.66 -32.05
C PHE A 661 -6.41 18.11 -30.68
N ARG A 662 -7.02 16.93 -30.70
CA ARG A 662 -7.35 16.19 -29.46
C ARG A 662 -6.37 15.04 -29.27
N MET A 663 -5.66 15.05 -28.12
CA MET A 663 -4.82 13.91 -27.77
C MET A 663 -5.70 12.71 -27.42
N PRO A 664 -5.50 11.54 -28.06
CA PRO A 664 -6.30 10.38 -27.73
C PRO A 664 -5.91 9.82 -26.35
N MET A 665 -6.94 9.48 -25.58
CA MET A 665 -6.81 8.92 -24.25
C MET A 665 -7.73 7.70 -24.12
N ALA A 666 -7.29 6.70 -23.38
CA ALA A 666 -8.09 5.55 -23.02
C ALA A 666 -8.01 5.32 -21.51
N ALA A 667 -9.09 4.87 -20.89
CA ALA A 667 -9.14 4.78 -19.43
C ALA A 667 -10.15 3.74 -18.94
N LYS A 668 -10.01 3.36 -17.67
CA LYS A 668 -10.98 2.54 -16.94
C LYS A 668 -11.07 2.97 -15.49
N SER A 669 -12.29 3.15 -14.99
CA SER A 669 -12.56 3.37 -13.56
C SER A 669 -12.83 2.06 -12.84
N GLY A 670 -12.52 2.04 -11.55
CA GLY A 670 -12.82 0.94 -10.64
C GLY A 670 -13.46 1.46 -9.36
N THR A 671 -14.37 0.67 -8.83
CA THR A 671 -14.98 0.87 -7.52
C THR A 671 -15.14 -0.51 -6.92
N THR A 672 -14.76 -0.67 -5.67
CA THR A 672 -14.96 -1.92 -4.93
C THR A 672 -16.31 -1.93 -4.20
N GLN A 673 -16.65 -3.06 -3.59
CA GLN A 673 -17.89 -3.18 -2.81
C GLN A 673 -17.93 -2.11 -1.72
N ASN A 674 -19.15 -1.69 -1.35
CA ASN A 674 -19.39 -0.65 -0.35
C ASN A 674 -18.69 0.69 -0.61
N TRP A 675 -18.29 0.97 -1.87
CA TRP A 675 -17.57 2.20 -2.24
C TRP A 675 -16.32 2.41 -1.38
N ALA A 676 -15.61 1.33 -1.04
CA ALA A 676 -14.41 1.40 -0.22
C ALA A 676 -13.22 2.02 -0.99
N ASP A 677 -13.14 1.76 -2.29
CA ASP A 677 -12.02 2.17 -3.14
C ASP A 677 -12.48 2.93 -4.38
N SER A 678 -11.72 3.97 -4.73
CA SER A 678 -11.88 4.74 -5.96
C SER A 678 -10.62 4.60 -6.84
N TRP A 679 -10.75 3.90 -7.96
CA TRP A 679 -9.67 3.65 -8.89
C TRP A 679 -9.87 4.31 -10.24
N THR A 680 -8.78 4.75 -10.84
CA THR A 680 -8.72 5.09 -12.26
C THR A 680 -7.36 4.74 -12.83
N ALA A 681 -7.38 3.98 -13.92
CA ALA A 681 -6.23 3.77 -14.80
C ALA A 681 -6.49 4.51 -16.12
N ILE A 682 -5.55 5.34 -16.55
CA ILE A 682 -5.64 6.14 -17.78
C ILE A 682 -4.32 6.07 -18.54
N TYR A 683 -4.39 6.07 -19.86
CA TYR A 683 -3.21 6.09 -20.70
C TYR A 683 -3.43 6.85 -22.00
N SER A 684 -2.34 7.35 -22.54
CA SER A 684 -2.18 7.98 -23.86
C SER A 684 -1.11 7.24 -24.66
N PRO A 685 -0.78 7.65 -25.87
CA PRO A 685 0.39 7.14 -26.59
C PRO A 685 1.74 7.48 -25.94
N TYR A 686 1.78 8.37 -24.93
CA TYR A 686 2.99 8.80 -24.24
C TYR A 686 3.09 8.21 -22.84
N TYR A 687 2.03 8.37 -22.04
CA TYR A 687 2.05 8.12 -20.60
C TYR A 687 0.90 7.25 -20.15
N SER A 688 1.15 6.50 -19.10
CA SER A 688 0.11 5.80 -18.33
C SER A 688 0.14 6.25 -16.88
N ALA A 689 -1.02 6.34 -16.24
CA ALA A 689 -1.14 6.68 -14.84
C ALA A 689 -2.23 5.87 -14.15
N VAL A 690 -2.00 5.57 -12.88
CA VAL A 690 -2.97 4.92 -11.98
C VAL A 690 -3.14 5.78 -10.74
N VAL A 691 -4.38 5.96 -10.33
CA VAL A 691 -4.79 6.71 -9.13
C VAL A 691 -5.70 5.84 -8.30
N TRP A 692 -5.46 5.82 -7.00
CA TRP A 692 -6.30 5.16 -6.01
C TRP A 692 -6.57 6.07 -4.81
N TYR A 693 -7.78 6.02 -4.30
CA TYR A 693 -8.19 6.55 -3.00
C TYR A 693 -8.99 5.50 -2.25
N GLY A 694 -8.80 5.41 -0.95
CA GLY A 694 -9.45 4.46 -0.08
C GLY A 694 -8.97 4.57 1.37
N PHE A 695 -9.13 3.49 2.11
CA PHE A 695 -8.62 3.36 3.47
C PHE A 695 -7.66 2.18 3.55
N ASP A 696 -6.65 2.26 4.39
CA ASP A 696 -5.70 1.14 4.59
C ASP A 696 -6.38 -0.10 5.17
N ARG A 697 -7.48 0.09 5.89
CA ARG A 697 -8.35 -0.99 6.36
C ARG A 697 -9.65 -1.00 5.58
N GLY A 698 -9.96 -2.11 4.91
CA GLY A 698 -11.06 -2.27 3.96
C GLY A 698 -12.48 -2.23 4.54
N SER A 699 -12.67 -1.84 5.81
CA SER A 699 -13.99 -1.79 6.47
C SER A 699 -14.72 -0.45 6.34
N TYR A 700 -14.08 0.58 5.77
CA TYR A 700 -14.67 1.91 5.67
C TYR A 700 -15.07 2.23 4.23
N SER A 701 -16.23 2.91 4.08
CA SER A 701 -16.72 3.40 2.80
C SER A 701 -16.28 4.85 2.57
N LEU A 702 -15.86 5.16 1.34
CA LEU A 702 -15.65 6.53 0.88
C LEU A 702 -16.98 7.27 0.66
N GLY A 703 -18.12 6.55 0.59
CA GLY A 703 -19.43 7.07 0.23
C GLY A 703 -19.69 7.07 -1.28
N THR A 704 -20.99 7.11 -1.65
CA THR A 704 -21.45 7.04 -3.04
C THR A 704 -20.88 8.16 -3.93
N ASP A 705 -20.74 9.37 -3.37
CA ASP A 705 -20.29 10.57 -4.10
C ASP A 705 -18.78 10.59 -4.36
N ASN A 706 -18.04 9.66 -3.76
CA ASN A 706 -16.60 9.51 -3.90
C ASN A 706 -16.19 8.28 -4.74
N ALA A 707 -17.16 7.56 -5.30
CA ALA A 707 -16.91 6.36 -6.08
C ALA A 707 -16.10 6.63 -7.36
N GLY A 708 -15.26 5.68 -7.74
CA GLY A 708 -14.55 5.54 -9.00
C GLY A 708 -14.16 6.85 -9.68
N ALA A 709 -14.94 7.26 -10.66
CA ALA A 709 -14.66 8.44 -11.47
C ALA A 709 -14.75 9.79 -10.72
N ALA A 710 -15.42 9.85 -9.56
CA ALA A 710 -15.71 11.11 -8.88
C ALA A 710 -14.51 11.73 -8.14
N LEU A 711 -13.50 10.94 -7.81
CA LEU A 711 -12.24 11.41 -7.23
C LEU A 711 -11.06 11.09 -8.15
N SER A 712 -10.68 9.80 -8.23
CA SER A 712 -9.50 9.34 -8.98
C SER A 712 -9.56 9.69 -10.46
N GLY A 713 -10.75 9.70 -11.07
CA GLY A 713 -10.95 10.08 -12.47
C GLY A 713 -10.59 11.52 -12.78
N TYR A 714 -10.93 12.45 -11.90
CA TYR A 714 -10.57 13.86 -12.08
C TYR A 714 -9.07 14.11 -11.93
N VAL A 715 -8.43 13.48 -10.95
CA VAL A 715 -6.97 13.57 -10.77
C VAL A 715 -6.25 13.05 -12.01
N ALA A 716 -6.62 11.84 -12.46
CA ALA A 716 -6.03 11.21 -13.63
C ALA A 716 -6.21 12.06 -14.91
N ALA A 717 -7.43 12.57 -15.14
CA ALA A 717 -7.70 13.40 -16.31
C ALA A 717 -6.99 14.77 -16.25
N ASN A 718 -6.95 15.42 -15.07
CA ASN A 718 -6.26 16.70 -14.90
C ASN A 718 -4.75 16.55 -15.09
N PHE A 719 -4.15 15.53 -14.48
CA PHE A 719 -2.74 15.20 -14.68
C PHE A 719 -2.42 15.02 -16.16
N MET A 720 -3.16 14.12 -16.85
CA MET A 720 -2.93 13.84 -18.27
C MET A 720 -3.10 15.10 -19.13
N ARG A 721 -4.04 15.98 -18.80
CA ARG A 721 -4.25 17.25 -19.53
C ARG A 721 -3.04 18.16 -19.40
N GLU A 722 -2.48 18.29 -18.22
CA GLU A 722 -1.36 19.18 -17.97
C GLU A 722 -0.05 18.67 -18.60
N VAL A 723 0.26 17.38 -18.45
CA VAL A 723 1.52 16.80 -18.95
C VAL A 723 1.58 16.69 -20.47
N HIS A 724 0.45 16.82 -21.17
CA HIS A 724 0.40 16.80 -22.64
C HIS A 724 0.39 18.19 -23.28
N LYS A 725 0.35 19.29 -22.52
CA LYS A 725 0.26 20.66 -23.08
C LYS A 725 1.31 20.95 -24.15
N ASN A 726 2.52 20.46 -23.98
CA ASN A 726 3.65 20.72 -24.88
C ASN A 726 4.05 19.48 -25.72
N LYS A 727 3.22 18.44 -25.75
CA LYS A 727 3.51 17.24 -26.53
C LYS A 727 2.89 17.36 -27.92
N PRO A 728 3.59 16.96 -28.98
CA PRO A 728 3.02 16.90 -30.30
C PRO A 728 1.90 15.87 -30.37
N PHE A 729 1.02 16.00 -31.35
CA PHE A 729 0.01 14.98 -31.60
C PHE A 729 0.66 13.63 -31.89
N LYS A 730 0.21 12.59 -31.18
CA LYS A 730 0.56 11.20 -31.42
C LYS A 730 -0.72 10.37 -31.24
N ASP A 731 -1.07 9.53 -32.21
CA ASP A 731 -2.19 8.61 -32.07
C ASP A 731 -1.70 7.22 -31.66
N PHE A 732 -2.61 6.38 -31.18
CA PHE A 732 -2.32 4.97 -30.99
C PHE A 732 -2.12 4.30 -32.36
N VAL A 733 -1.05 3.53 -32.46
CA VAL A 733 -0.67 2.94 -33.74
C VAL A 733 -1.62 1.80 -34.10
N ARG A 734 -2.34 1.95 -35.22
CA ARG A 734 -3.10 0.85 -35.78
C ARG A 734 -2.15 -0.11 -36.46
N PRO A 735 -2.17 -1.42 -36.13
CA PRO A 735 -1.36 -2.42 -36.85
C PRO A 735 -1.73 -2.48 -38.33
N GLU A 736 -0.73 -2.63 -39.20
CA GLU A 736 -0.94 -2.78 -40.65
C GLU A 736 -1.71 -4.06 -41.00
N LYS A 737 -1.55 -5.10 -40.18
CA LYS A 737 -2.18 -6.42 -40.35
C LYS A 737 -2.89 -6.84 -39.06
N GLY A 738 -3.92 -7.66 -39.22
CA GLY A 738 -4.64 -8.30 -38.12
C GLY A 738 -5.81 -7.52 -37.58
N VAL A 739 -6.05 -6.26 -37.98
CA VAL A 739 -7.22 -5.46 -37.59
C VAL A 739 -7.96 -4.92 -38.80
N ILE A 740 -9.26 -5.14 -38.83
CA ILE A 740 -10.19 -4.54 -39.81
C ILE A 740 -11.17 -3.59 -39.05
N MET A 741 -11.47 -2.44 -39.65
CA MET A 741 -12.50 -1.52 -39.17
C MET A 741 -13.76 -1.75 -39.98
N VAL A 742 -14.86 -2.05 -39.30
CA VAL A 742 -16.16 -2.35 -39.95
C VAL A 742 -17.25 -1.50 -39.30
N ASP A 743 -18.11 -0.96 -40.14
CA ASP A 743 -19.31 -0.27 -39.70
C ASP A 743 -20.37 -1.32 -39.27
N VAL A 744 -20.87 -1.17 -38.05
CA VAL A 744 -21.87 -2.09 -37.50
C VAL A 744 -23.06 -1.30 -36.95
N CYS A 745 -24.20 -1.94 -36.91
CA CYS A 745 -25.40 -1.42 -36.25
C CYS A 745 -25.18 -1.34 -34.74
N LYS A 746 -25.44 -0.20 -34.11
CA LYS A 746 -25.30 0.01 -32.66
C LYS A 746 -26.19 -0.88 -31.78
N LYS A 747 -27.26 -1.43 -32.38
CA LYS A 747 -28.22 -2.28 -31.66
C LYS A 747 -27.90 -3.77 -31.81
N SER A 748 -27.73 -4.24 -33.07
CA SER A 748 -27.48 -5.66 -33.34
C SER A 748 -26.02 -6.07 -33.34
N GLY A 749 -25.07 -5.16 -33.61
CA GLY A 749 -23.66 -5.47 -33.81
C GLY A 749 -23.35 -6.08 -35.18
N MET A 750 -24.34 -6.26 -36.06
CA MET A 750 -24.25 -6.82 -37.41
C MET A 750 -23.98 -5.74 -38.44
N ILE A 751 -23.72 -6.12 -39.72
CA ILE A 751 -23.58 -5.19 -40.84
C ILE A 751 -24.86 -4.34 -40.92
N PRO A 752 -24.77 -3.00 -41.09
CA PRO A 752 -25.94 -2.17 -41.16
C PRO A 752 -26.81 -2.49 -42.38
N SER A 753 -28.14 -2.54 -42.18
CA SER A 753 -29.11 -2.54 -43.27
C SER A 753 -29.45 -1.11 -43.69
N GLU A 754 -30.12 -0.93 -44.83
CA GLU A 754 -30.61 0.38 -45.29
C GLU A 754 -31.53 1.11 -44.25
N ASN A 755 -32.10 0.37 -43.33
CA ASN A 755 -32.96 0.88 -42.27
C ASN A 755 -32.21 1.31 -41.02
N CYS A 756 -30.87 1.11 -40.90
CA CYS A 756 -30.05 1.51 -39.79
C CYS A 756 -29.59 2.98 -39.91
N THR A 757 -30.46 3.88 -40.30
CA THR A 757 -30.16 5.31 -40.44
C THR A 757 -29.76 5.93 -39.10
N ASP A 758 -28.54 6.55 -39.06
CA ASP A 758 -27.95 7.20 -37.88
C ASP A 758 -27.63 6.27 -36.68
N GLU A 759 -27.83 4.96 -36.80
CA GLU A 759 -27.56 3.96 -35.78
C GLU A 759 -26.36 3.07 -36.07
N THR A 760 -25.36 3.62 -36.75
CA THR A 760 -24.12 2.91 -37.10
C THR A 760 -22.91 3.40 -36.29
N ILE A 761 -21.93 2.52 -36.12
CA ILE A 761 -20.65 2.82 -35.48
C ILE A 761 -19.54 1.98 -36.10
N THR A 762 -18.40 2.61 -36.39
CA THR A 762 -17.21 1.90 -36.84
C THR A 762 -16.47 1.26 -35.64
N LEU A 763 -16.29 -0.06 -35.67
CA LEU A 763 -15.60 -0.81 -34.64
C LEU A 763 -14.42 -1.61 -35.18
N PRO A 764 -13.37 -1.84 -34.39
CA PRO A 764 -12.23 -2.69 -34.75
C PRO A 764 -12.52 -4.16 -34.48
N PHE A 765 -12.09 -5.05 -35.38
CA PHE A 765 -12.18 -6.50 -35.27
C PHE A 765 -10.82 -7.13 -35.57
N LEU A 766 -10.54 -8.25 -34.91
CA LEU A 766 -9.48 -9.15 -35.40
C LEU A 766 -9.92 -9.68 -36.76
N TYR A 767 -8.98 -9.70 -37.72
CA TYR A 767 -9.26 -10.21 -39.07
C TYR A 767 -9.88 -11.62 -39.03
N GLY A 768 -11.03 -11.78 -39.68
CA GLY A 768 -11.82 -13.01 -39.74
C GLY A 768 -12.77 -13.20 -38.51
N THR A 769 -12.97 -12.15 -37.69
CA THR A 769 -13.98 -12.13 -36.63
C THR A 769 -15.04 -11.05 -36.84
N GLU A 770 -14.96 -10.30 -37.92
CA GLU A 770 -15.93 -9.30 -38.34
C GLU A 770 -17.30 -9.93 -38.61
N PRO A 771 -18.40 -9.22 -38.31
CA PRO A 771 -19.75 -9.72 -38.60
C PRO A 771 -19.97 -9.89 -40.13
N THR A 772 -20.61 -10.98 -40.53
CA THR A 772 -20.97 -11.29 -41.91
C THR A 772 -22.47 -11.15 -42.19
N GLU A 773 -23.28 -11.09 -41.13
CA GLU A 773 -24.74 -11.02 -41.23
C GLU A 773 -25.21 -9.57 -41.23
N VAL A 774 -26.28 -9.31 -41.97
CA VAL A 774 -26.92 -7.99 -42.06
C VAL A 774 -27.93 -7.82 -40.90
N CYS A 775 -28.02 -6.62 -40.37
CA CYS A 775 -28.91 -6.27 -39.28
C CYS A 775 -30.39 -6.53 -39.61
N THR A 776 -31.06 -7.30 -38.79
CA THR A 776 -32.51 -7.61 -38.90
C THR A 776 -33.33 -6.87 -37.83
N GLU A 777 -32.68 -6.15 -36.89
CA GLU A 777 -33.37 -5.43 -35.79
C GLU A 777 -34.08 -4.16 -36.26
N HIS A 778 -33.62 -3.53 -37.35
CA HIS A 778 -34.26 -2.38 -37.95
C HIS A 778 -35.02 -2.86 -39.19
N THR A 779 -36.25 -3.23 -39.00
CA THR A 779 -37.20 -3.45 -40.06
C THR A 779 -37.65 -2.09 -40.64
N ALA A 780 -37.93 -2.05 -41.96
CA ALA A 780 -38.61 -0.91 -42.56
C ALA A 780 -39.91 -0.74 -41.76
N GLY A 781 -39.94 0.28 -40.95
CA GLY A 781 -41.18 0.62 -40.23
C GLY A 781 -42.24 0.80 -41.30
N ILE A 782 -43.25 -0.08 -41.36
CA ILE A 782 -44.41 0.18 -42.14
C ILE A 782 -44.95 1.50 -41.60
N LYS A 783 -44.63 2.61 -42.33
CA LYS A 783 -45.28 3.87 -41.99
C LYS A 783 -46.75 3.59 -42.08
N LEU A 784 -47.48 3.72 -40.99
CA LEU A 784 -48.94 3.59 -40.98
C LEU A 784 -49.59 4.43 -42.08
N ARG A 785 -48.89 5.42 -42.65
CA ARG A 785 -49.22 6.15 -43.86
C ARG A 785 -49.33 5.23 -45.11
N ASP A 786 -48.54 4.18 -45.23
CA ASP A 786 -48.54 3.29 -46.41
C ASP A 786 -49.66 2.22 -46.33
N ILE A 787 -50.30 2.04 -45.22
CA ILE A 787 -51.43 1.11 -45.01
C ILE A 787 -52.77 1.85 -45.17
N GLY A 788 -52.87 2.85 -46.02
CA GLY A 788 -54.19 3.32 -46.47
C GLY A 788 -55.00 4.15 -45.48
N ILE A 789 -54.42 4.65 -44.34
CA ILE A 789 -55.08 5.62 -43.45
C ILE A 789 -55.41 6.93 -44.20
N ASP A 790 -54.62 7.29 -45.24
CA ASP A 790 -54.94 8.41 -46.14
C ASP A 790 -56.20 8.18 -46.98
N ARG A 791 -56.64 6.91 -47.19
CA ARG A 791 -57.93 6.65 -47.82
C ARG A 791 -59.15 6.88 -46.94
N MET A 792 -58.99 6.92 -45.61
CA MET A 792 -60.09 7.23 -44.69
C MET A 792 -60.31 8.73 -44.51
N LYS A 793 -59.36 9.59 -44.84
CA LYS A 793 -59.61 11.04 -44.83
C LYS A 793 -60.40 11.59 -46.00
N GLY A 794 -60.69 10.76 -46.98
CA GLY A 794 -61.49 11.14 -48.16
C GLY A 794 -63.02 10.84 -48.07
N SER A 795 -63.48 10.13 -47.06
CA SER A 795 -64.91 9.94 -46.81
C SER A 795 -65.31 10.87 -45.68
N GLY A 796 -65.92 12.00 -46.06
CA GLY A 796 -66.36 13.05 -45.12
C GLY A 796 -67.15 12.53 -43.96
N MET A 797 -66.53 12.38 -42.86
CA MET A 797 -67.24 12.39 -41.57
C MET A 797 -66.61 13.44 -40.67
N ALA A 798 -67.38 14.28 -40.23
CA ALA A 798 -67.36 15.48 -39.49
C ALA A 798 -66.28 15.57 -38.37
N GLN A 799 -65.81 16.80 -38.22
CA GLN A 799 -65.30 17.38 -37.05
C GLN A 799 -65.97 16.94 -35.78
N GLY A 800 -65.28 16.38 -34.87
CA GLY A 800 -65.64 16.15 -33.50
C GLY A 800 -64.29 15.80 -32.79
N GLU A 801 -63.61 16.84 -32.23
CA GLU A 801 -62.60 16.62 -31.21
C GLU A 801 -63.27 16.08 -29.97
N GLU A 802 -63.34 14.76 -29.81
CA GLU A 802 -63.52 14.13 -28.51
C GLU A 802 -62.16 13.46 -28.09
N GLU A 803 -61.48 14.10 -27.15
CA GLU A 803 -60.47 13.45 -26.36
C GLU A 803 -61.12 12.21 -25.71
N ILE A 804 -60.80 11.02 -26.22
CA ILE A 804 -61.13 9.79 -25.48
C ILE A 804 -60.21 9.78 -24.23
N LYS A 805 -60.75 10.31 -23.15
CA LYS A 805 -60.20 10.02 -21.80
C LYS A 805 -60.50 8.56 -21.51
N ILE A 806 -59.49 7.70 -21.64
CA ILE A 806 -59.55 6.36 -21.07
C ILE A 806 -59.40 6.57 -19.55
N ASP A 807 -60.55 6.54 -18.88
CA ASP A 807 -60.63 6.52 -17.42
C ASP A 807 -60.16 5.10 -16.97
N LEU A 808 -58.91 4.93 -16.74
CA LEU A 808 -58.41 3.75 -16.07
C LEU A 808 -58.83 3.88 -14.60
N ALA A 809 -59.91 3.24 -14.21
CA ALA A 809 -60.26 3.05 -12.81
C ALA A 809 -59.02 2.47 -12.08
N PRO A 810 -58.66 2.99 -10.91
CA PRO A 810 -57.57 2.42 -10.14
C PRO A 810 -57.89 0.94 -9.87
N ILE A 811 -56.97 0.08 -10.24
CA ILE A 811 -57.04 -1.32 -9.85
C ILE A 811 -56.87 -1.32 -8.32
N GLU A 812 -57.94 -1.53 -7.58
CA GLU A 812 -57.90 -1.83 -6.15
C GLU A 812 -57.18 -3.18 -6.01
N ILE A 813 -55.90 -3.14 -5.65
CA ILE A 813 -55.18 -4.34 -5.28
C ILE A 813 -55.64 -4.71 -3.88
N ASP A 814 -56.27 -5.88 -3.75
CA ASP A 814 -56.66 -6.46 -2.47
C ASP A 814 -55.46 -6.60 -1.54
N PRO A 815 -55.40 -5.88 -0.38
CA PRO A 815 -54.28 -5.97 0.55
C PRO A 815 -54.03 -7.39 1.10
N SER A 816 -54.99 -8.33 0.95
CA SER A 816 -54.85 -9.71 1.41
C SER A 816 -53.88 -10.54 0.58
N ILE A 817 -53.41 -10.04 -0.58
CA ILE A 817 -52.39 -10.70 -1.42
C ILE A 817 -50.97 -10.55 -0.83
N PHE A 818 -50.76 -9.62 0.09
CA PHE A 818 -49.47 -9.39 0.79
C PHE A 818 -49.48 -9.91 2.24
N VAL A 819 -50.15 -11.05 2.50
CA VAL A 819 -49.99 -11.74 3.77
C VAL A 819 -48.68 -12.54 3.67
N ASP A 820 -47.68 -12.12 4.41
CA ASP A 820 -46.48 -12.93 4.63
C ASP A 820 -46.91 -14.33 5.15
N PRO A 821 -46.30 -15.40 4.65
CA PRO A 821 -46.54 -16.73 5.20
C PRO A 821 -46.20 -16.72 6.68
N PRO A 822 -46.97 -17.44 7.54
CA PRO A 822 -46.72 -17.47 8.97
C PRO A 822 -45.30 -17.90 9.20
N VAL A 823 -44.52 -17.07 9.94
CA VAL A 823 -43.17 -17.37 10.37
C VAL A 823 -43.27 -18.51 11.37
N ASP A 824 -42.68 -19.65 11.05
CA ASP A 824 -42.61 -20.82 11.92
C ASP A 824 -41.63 -20.51 13.03
N GLU A 825 -42.12 -20.16 14.22
CA GLU A 825 -41.30 -19.76 15.39
C GLU A 825 -40.36 -20.89 15.86
N GLU A 826 -40.62 -22.14 15.48
CA GLU A 826 -39.73 -23.27 15.79
C GLU A 826 -38.44 -23.26 14.98
N ARG A 827 -38.40 -22.65 13.77
CA ARG A 827 -37.17 -22.55 12.96
C ARG A 827 -36.22 -21.43 13.38
N ILE A 828 -36.71 -20.42 14.09
CA ILE A 828 -35.83 -19.32 14.57
C ILE A 828 -35.00 -19.77 15.76
N ASN A 829 -35.50 -20.69 16.56
CA ASN A 829 -34.73 -21.20 17.71
C ASN A 829 -33.64 -22.20 17.30
N GLU A 830 -33.82 -23.00 16.24
CA GLU A 830 -32.77 -23.90 15.74
C GLU A 830 -31.60 -23.15 15.10
N THR A 831 -31.85 -22.00 14.42
CA THR A 831 -30.78 -21.19 13.84
C THR A 831 -30.02 -20.35 14.86
N ALA A 832 -30.62 -20.05 16.03
CA ALA A 832 -29.94 -19.31 17.10
C ALA A 832 -29.01 -20.19 17.94
N GLU A 833 -29.35 -21.48 18.12
CA GLU A 833 -28.50 -22.45 18.82
C GLU A 833 -27.31 -22.92 17.96
N ASP A 834 -27.46 -22.97 16.62
CA ASP A 834 -26.35 -23.29 15.69
C ASP A 834 -25.37 -22.12 15.52
N GLU A 835 -25.80 -20.86 15.65
CA GLU A 835 -24.88 -19.71 15.63
C GLU A 835 -24.11 -19.52 16.95
N GLU A 836 -24.68 -19.87 18.12
CA GLU A 836 -23.93 -19.84 19.39
C GLU A 836 -22.89 -20.96 19.48
N THR A 837 -23.17 -22.15 18.95
CA THR A 837 -22.20 -23.27 18.92
C THR A 837 -21.07 -23.05 17.91
N SER A 838 -21.31 -22.33 16.81
CA SER A 838 -20.24 -21.98 15.86
C SER A 838 -19.34 -20.85 16.39
N ALA A 839 -19.90 -19.89 17.16
CA ALA A 839 -19.13 -18.80 17.76
C ALA A 839 -18.21 -19.25 18.90
N GLU A 840 -18.63 -20.27 19.69
CA GLU A 840 -17.77 -20.86 20.74
C GLU A 840 -16.64 -21.72 20.17
N SER A 841 -16.86 -22.41 19.03
CA SER A 841 -15.81 -23.20 18.38
C SER A 841 -14.74 -22.33 17.68
N GLU A 842 -15.11 -21.19 17.09
CA GLU A 842 -14.15 -20.25 16.51
C GLU A 842 -13.30 -19.53 17.58
N THR A 843 -13.86 -19.27 18.77
CA THR A 843 -13.10 -18.65 19.87
C THR A 843 -12.10 -19.62 20.53
N GLU A 844 -12.33 -20.93 20.52
CA GLU A 844 -11.37 -21.92 21.03
C GLU A 844 -10.25 -22.22 20.00
N GLU A 845 -10.53 -22.19 18.70
CA GLU A 845 -9.48 -22.31 17.65
C GLU A 845 -8.61 -21.05 17.57
N GLU A 846 -9.16 -19.86 17.68
CA GLU A 846 -8.35 -18.61 17.74
C GLU A 846 -7.47 -18.55 19.00
N LYS A 847 -7.93 -19.04 20.13
CA LYS A 847 -7.08 -19.12 21.33
C LYS A 847 -5.94 -20.13 21.21
N LYS A 848 -6.15 -21.25 20.53
CA LYS A 848 -5.09 -22.23 20.25
C LYS A 848 -4.08 -21.72 19.21
N GLU A 849 -4.52 -20.98 18.19
CA GLU A 849 -3.62 -20.34 17.25
C GLU A 849 -2.84 -19.15 17.83
N GLU A 850 -3.37 -18.43 18.83
CA GLU A 850 -2.62 -17.38 19.53
C GLU A 850 -1.55 -17.95 20.48
N GLU A 851 -1.80 -19.08 21.14
CA GLU A 851 -0.78 -19.76 21.95
C GLU A 851 0.36 -20.34 21.11
N ASP A 852 0.09 -20.84 19.91
CA ASP A 852 1.12 -21.39 19.01
C ASP A 852 1.95 -20.28 18.34
N LYS A 853 1.40 -19.04 18.16
CA LYS A 853 2.12 -17.87 17.62
C LYS A 853 3.03 -17.16 18.63
N THR A 854 2.89 -17.42 19.92
CA THR A 854 3.75 -16.84 20.95
C THR A 854 5.08 -17.58 21.13
N GLU A 855 5.23 -18.77 20.57
CA GLU A 855 6.48 -19.53 20.64
C GLU A 855 7.47 -19.30 19.49
N ASN A 856 7.20 -18.42 18.52
CA ASN A 856 8.12 -18.18 17.41
C ASN A 856 8.58 -16.71 17.32
N PRO A 857 9.71 -16.31 17.94
CA PRO A 857 10.19 -14.93 18.00
C PRO A 857 11.00 -14.47 16.78
N TRP A 858 10.93 -15.17 15.61
CA TRP A 858 11.83 -14.88 14.47
C TRP A 858 11.10 -14.69 13.11
N ILE A 859 9.97 -14.03 13.09
CA ILE A 859 9.46 -13.45 11.83
C ILE A 859 9.21 -11.95 12.02
#